data_5d014b3c29ea67898b3194beacbef83e
#
_entry.id   5d014b3c29ea67898b3194beacbef83e
#
_cell.length_a   1.000
_cell.length_b   1.000
_cell.length_c   1.000
_cell.angle_alpha   90.00
_cell.angle_beta   90.00
_cell.angle_gamma   90.00
#
_symmetry.space_group_name_H-M   'P 1'
#
loop_
_entity.id
_entity.type
_entity.pdbx_description
1 polymer ?
#
loop_
_entity_poly.entity_id
_entity_poly.type
_entity_poly.pdbx_seq_one_letter_code
_entity_poly.pdbx_strand_id
1 'polypeptide(L)'
;MPSEESVPLGLVRQLVHSEALPTETKIWLERLLDEEEGSTGPGLPDGTAQGSGARMQKFWTALRTVARDRLVVIGVDDLQHADSTSLQYLLYIAGRSRTSRLLMVFTEALYYRQQDTAYRTELLRQPNFRRIRLEGLGPDAVARFLAQHQPRLPVDEETTEEFYAVTRGNPLLLRALLEERGTVTGTSGDCPDPAPGETFAHAVLTCLDRSGPTAAKVADGLAVLGAATTLDLLSRLCRLPRTSAAQGLRALHAAGVVDACHFQHPAVSSQVLDGMDPEHRQQLHRRAATLLYADGAPASAVAPHLLALERIDEPWVVAVLCDAAEEALADDEDGVAVACLELAHRVCDEPDRRIEIKVRTSVILRRNHPAAAETAAEELLAAVRAGLTPARYTTAIADLFLAHRRLEEAHEVLVGGARDTGDAMVPSGAGGSGRAAGGGVHAGPAAVAPERGTATALMTSIVERRYPWAESRMAGIPPQSREVRALPARPGNEPPSVRVSQQPWRLLLGPWRGDFVTAAEEMLQRSALTDATMEPITSAIKCLLFSGQTKRARHWCDVLLRNTARRGAGGWHAMFAGLRAEVALAEGNPEEAERCIDAGLSRITEHKRSVLACGLIAVQVMAQTAMGKYEAGARKLNEPALQAVYASAYGLTYLRARGHYNLATNSLDAALDDFMAVGRTAQRWGLDQPVWVPWRSDLAEALLGTGEYKEAERLVLEQISRLDDANPRIHGISLRLLAEASAPGERLGLLTRAVAQLRLSGDRLELARALCDLGETHKRLGDPAQAAMASRRAWELARECGAEPLCARIRLAHGDDDWGTRPEKTVVDTREAKLSDSEKRVAALAACGYTNRDISSQLYITVSTVEQHLTRVYRKLKIGGRQQLPIDLQFDLPETA
;
A
#
# COMPACT_ATOMS: atom_id res chain seq x y z
N MET A 1 31.21 40.44 -12.75
CA MET A 1 31.33 39.15 -12.01
C MET A 1 31.51 39.50 -10.53
N PRO A 2 30.93 38.71 -9.55
CA PRO A 2 31.13 39.00 -8.11
C PRO A 2 32.61 39.07 -7.70
N SER A 3 33.46 38.39 -8.38
CA SER A 3 34.93 38.44 -8.16
C SER A 3 35.60 39.79 -8.54
N GLU A 4 34.90 40.68 -9.24
CA GLU A 4 35.43 41.99 -9.69
C GLU A 4 34.97 43.15 -8.78
N GLU A 5 34.07 42.91 -7.86
CA GLU A 5 33.56 43.92 -6.89
C GLU A 5 34.67 44.53 -6.02
N SER A 6 35.75 43.77 -5.83
CA SER A 6 36.91 44.20 -5.06
C SER A 6 38.06 44.87 -5.89
N VAL A 7 37.92 44.87 -7.24
CA VAL A 7 38.94 45.44 -8.10
C VAL A 7 38.63 46.90 -8.43
N PRO A 8 39.40 47.86 -7.92
CA PRO A 8 39.18 49.28 -8.20
C PRO A 8 39.25 49.56 -9.72
N LEU A 9 38.29 50.34 -10.23
CA LEU A 9 38.13 50.63 -11.65
C LEU A 9 37.88 49.42 -12.57
N GLY A 10 37.54 48.25 -12.04
CA GLY A 10 37.35 47.03 -12.83
C GLY A 10 36.34 47.21 -13.96
N LEU A 11 35.15 47.81 -13.66
CA LEU A 11 34.15 48.09 -14.65
C LEU A 11 34.56 49.14 -15.67
N VAL A 12 35.24 50.23 -15.23
CA VAL A 12 35.70 51.28 -16.14
C VAL A 12 36.74 50.76 -17.09
N ARG A 13 37.66 49.90 -16.65
CA ARG A 13 38.64 49.21 -17.52
C ARG A 13 37.96 48.33 -18.56
N GLN A 14 36.92 47.55 -18.21
CA GLN A 14 36.13 46.79 -19.17
C GLN A 14 35.50 47.69 -20.24
N LEU A 15 34.96 48.85 -19.86
CA LEU A 15 34.42 49.80 -20.83
C LEU A 15 35.50 50.35 -21.79
N VAL A 16 36.72 50.57 -21.32
CA VAL A 16 37.86 51.05 -22.14
C VAL A 16 38.33 49.96 -23.11
N HIS A 17 38.32 48.72 -22.72
CA HIS A 17 38.70 47.59 -23.57
C HIS A 17 37.64 47.22 -24.66
N SER A 18 36.46 47.85 -24.62
CA SER A 18 35.40 47.61 -25.62
C SER A 18 35.90 47.90 -27.04
N GLU A 19 35.60 47.07 -28.01
CA GLU A 19 35.96 47.20 -29.43
C GLU A 19 35.35 48.48 -30.05
N ALA A 20 34.37 49.08 -29.46
CA ALA A 20 33.66 50.26 -29.93
C ALA A 20 34.48 51.55 -29.85
N LEU A 21 35.56 51.60 -29.06
CA LEU A 21 36.39 52.76 -28.89
C LEU A 21 37.56 52.75 -29.92
N PRO A 22 37.95 53.97 -30.49
CA PRO A 22 39.14 54.07 -31.34
C PRO A 22 40.40 53.68 -30.59
N THR A 23 41.35 53.04 -31.24
CA THR A 23 42.58 52.47 -30.67
C THR A 23 43.41 53.56 -29.92
N GLU A 24 43.52 54.74 -30.49
CA GLU A 24 44.22 55.85 -29.85
C GLU A 24 43.51 56.31 -28.56
N THR A 25 42.20 56.31 -28.54
CA THR A 25 41.43 56.67 -27.37
C THR A 25 41.54 55.60 -26.28
N LYS A 26 41.59 54.34 -26.64
CA LYS A 26 41.85 53.24 -25.69
C LYS A 26 43.20 53.39 -24.99
N ILE A 27 44.28 53.48 -25.77
CA ILE A 27 45.67 53.64 -25.24
C ILE A 27 45.75 54.83 -24.31
N TRP A 28 45.09 55.93 -24.67
CA TRP A 28 45.13 57.12 -23.86
C TRP A 28 44.32 56.94 -22.56
N LEU A 29 43.16 56.35 -22.60
CA LEU A 29 42.34 56.04 -21.42
C LEU A 29 43.00 55.05 -20.49
N GLU A 30 43.61 53.97 -21.03
CA GLU A 30 44.38 52.99 -20.22
C GLU A 30 45.50 53.71 -19.43
N ARG A 31 46.31 54.54 -20.05
CA ARG A 31 47.34 55.33 -19.36
C ARG A 31 46.79 56.24 -18.27
N LEU A 32 45.64 56.85 -18.53
CA LEU A 32 44.93 57.68 -17.55
C LEU A 32 44.49 56.90 -16.32
N LEU A 33 44.08 55.64 -16.49
CA LEU A 33 43.64 54.75 -15.42
C LEU A 33 44.83 54.14 -14.66
N ASP A 34 45.94 53.80 -15.34
CA ASP A 34 47.14 53.29 -14.70
C ASP A 34 47.86 54.26 -13.80
N GLU A 35 47.77 55.57 -14.09
CA GLU A 35 48.24 56.60 -13.22
C GLU A 35 47.56 56.67 -11.83
N GLU A 36 46.38 55.98 -11.70
CA GLU A 36 45.61 55.86 -10.43
C GLU A 36 46.20 54.82 -9.49
N GLU A 37 46.64 53.67 -10.01
CA GLU A 37 47.22 52.54 -9.24
C GLU A 37 48.60 52.90 -8.65
N GLY A 38 49.38 53.74 -9.33
CA GLY A 38 50.71 54.15 -8.87
C GLY A 38 50.66 55.18 -7.68
N SER A 39 49.51 55.77 -7.36
CA SER A 39 49.38 56.83 -6.37
C SER A 39 48.85 56.36 -5.00
N THR A 40 48.55 55.07 -4.82
CA THR A 40 48.08 54.52 -3.54
C THR A 40 49.22 53.91 -2.73
N GLY A 41 50.19 54.73 -2.30
CA GLY A 41 51.17 54.35 -1.28
C GLY A 41 50.58 54.60 0.14
N PRO A 42 50.87 53.74 1.13
CA PRO A 42 50.36 53.95 2.51
C PRO A 42 51.12 55.08 3.18
N GLY A 43 50.50 56.25 3.26
CA GLY A 43 51.07 57.30 4.11
C GLY A 43 50.93 58.83 3.77
N LEU A 44 49.89 59.23 3.00
CA LEU A 44 49.67 60.66 2.80
C LEU A 44 48.22 61.07 3.13
N PRO A 45 47.98 62.15 3.94
CA PRO A 45 46.65 62.59 4.30
C PRO A 45 46.09 63.56 3.24
N ASP A 46 44.71 63.42 3.05
CA ASP A 46 43.76 64.40 2.53
C ASP A 46 44.12 65.28 1.28
N GLY A 47 44.74 64.72 0.26
CA GLY A 47 44.83 65.39 -1.03
C GLY A 47 44.09 64.73 -2.21
N THR A 48 43.39 63.62 -1.99
CA THR A 48 42.97 62.69 -3.04
C THR A 48 41.69 63.12 -3.78
N ALA A 49 40.81 63.90 -3.23
CA ALA A 49 39.54 64.30 -3.84
C ALA A 49 39.70 65.21 -5.07
N GLN A 50 40.73 66.04 -5.11
CA GLN A 50 40.97 66.97 -6.23
C GLN A 50 41.57 66.26 -7.45
N GLY A 51 42.40 65.24 -7.25
CA GLY A 51 43.03 64.42 -8.32
C GLY A 51 42.02 63.57 -9.04
N SER A 52 41.07 62.91 -8.35
CA SER A 52 40.07 62.05 -8.91
C SER A 52 39.06 62.80 -9.80
N GLY A 53 38.61 63.97 -9.41
CA GLY A 53 37.72 64.81 -10.22
C GLY A 53 38.33 65.29 -11.54
N ALA A 54 39.62 65.63 -11.58
CA ALA A 54 40.36 65.98 -12.80
C ALA A 54 40.46 64.83 -13.78
N ARG A 55 40.66 63.59 -13.29
CA ARG A 55 40.72 62.34 -14.12
C ARG A 55 39.36 62.00 -14.67
N MET A 56 38.28 62.01 -13.89
CA MET A 56 36.93 61.84 -14.37
C MET A 56 36.57 62.86 -15.46
N GLN A 57 37.05 64.09 -15.35
CA GLN A 57 36.87 65.13 -16.37
C GLN A 57 37.61 64.80 -17.67
N LYS A 58 38.85 64.34 -17.58
CA LYS A 58 39.62 63.90 -18.75
C LYS A 58 38.94 62.70 -19.42
N PHE A 59 38.52 61.71 -18.63
CA PHE A 59 37.78 60.53 -19.11
C PHE A 59 36.50 60.93 -19.85
N TRP A 60 35.71 61.79 -19.25
CA TRP A 60 34.53 62.40 -19.86
C TRP A 60 34.85 63.10 -21.17
N THR A 61 35.86 63.87 -21.23
CA THR A 61 36.28 64.63 -22.42
C THR A 61 36.59 63.72 -23.57
N ALA A 62 37.31 62.61 -23.30
CA ALA A 62 37.57 61.57 -24.32
C ALA A 62 36.30 60.92 -24.86
N LEU A 63 35.39 60.49 -23.97
CA LEU A 63 34.09 59.91 -24.40
C LEU A 63 33.26 60.93 -25.18
N ARG A 64 33.23 62.17 -24.76
CA ARG A 64 32.48 63.25 -25.43
C ARG A 64 33.05 63.49 -26.86
N THR A 65 34.35 63.40 -27.03
CA THR A 65 34.99 63.54 -28.35
C THR A 65 34.52 62.40 -29.30
N VAL A 66 34.47 61.17 -28.83
CA VAL A 66 33.94 60.03 -29.59
C VAL A 66 32.43 60.18 -29.84
N ALA A 67 31.68 60.73 -28.87
CA ALA A 67 30.23 60.93 -29.00
C ALA A 67 29.84 62.14 -29.89
N ARG A 68 30.77 62.96 -30.40
CA ARG A 68 30.49 64.01 -31.40
C ARG A 68 30.08 63.45 -32.74
N ASP A 69 30.78 62.40 -33.17
CA ASP A 69 30.66 61.89 -34.50
C ASP A 69 29.72 60.66 -34.63
N ARG A 70 29.48 59.98 -33.50
CA ARG A 70 28.64 58.79 -33.42
C ARG A 70 27.83 58.72 -32.16
N LEU A 71 26.74 57.96 -32.11
CA LEU A 71 26.04 57.63 -30.90
C LEU A 71 26.84 56.58 -30.10
N VAL A 72 27.12 56.89 -28.85
CA VAL A 72 27.82 56.00 -27.94
C VAL A 72 26.77 55.42 -26.99
N VAL A 73 26.68 54.08 -26.90
CA VAL A 73 25.84 53.38 -25.95
C VAL A 73 26.73 52.65 -24.93
N ILE A 74 26.56 52.96 -23.67
CA ILE A 74 27.23 52.28 -22.55
C ILE A 74 26.23 51.41 -21.88
N GLY A 75 26.42 50.09 -22.03
CA GLY A 75 25.64 49.07 -21.34
C GLY A 75 26.45 48.54 -20.15
N VAL A 76 25.84 48.53 -18.98
CA VAL A 76 26.40 47.88 -17.79
C VAL A 76 25.37 46.90 -17.25
N ASP A 77 25.75 45.65 -17.30
CA ASP A 77 24.93 44.58 -16.75
C ASP A 77 25.32 44.32 -15.29
N ASP A 78 24.36 44.01 -14.46
CA ASP A 78 24.54 43.69 -13.04
C ASP A 78 25.31 44.78 -12.26
N LEU A 79 24.82 46.01 -12.32
CA LEU A 79 25.43 47.20 -11.70
C LEU A 79 25.75 47.03 -10.19
N GLN A 80 25.02 46.11 -9.52
CA GLN A 80 25.24 45.81 -8.10
C GLN A 80 26.61 45.22 -7.79
N HIS A 81 27.33 44.71 -8.78
CA HIS A 81 28.68 44.16 -8.65
C HIS A 81 29.80 45.13 -9.08
N ALA A 82 29.44 46.37 -9.35
CA ALA A 82 30.42 47.42 -9.72
C ALA A 82 31.14 47.96 -8.48
N ASP A 83 32.45 48.16 -8.62
CA ASP A 83 33.27 48.76 -7.59
C ASP A 83 32.87 50.23 -7.37
N SER A 84 33.08 50.76 -6.16
CA SER A 84 32.67 52.09 -5.75
C SER A 84 33.30 53.20 -6.60
N THR A 85 34.55 53.02 -7.06
CA THR A 85 35.25 53.98 -7.90
C THR A 85 34.64 54.05 -9.30
N SER A 86 34.33 52.87 -9.90
CA SER A 86 33.66 52.79 -11.20
C SER A 86 32.26 53.43 -11.13
N LEU A 87 31.51 53.22 -10.03
CA LEU A 87 30.22 53.86 -9.84
C LEU A 87 30.32 55.40 -9.82
N GLN A 88 31.38 55.98 -9.23
CA GLN A 88 31.61 57.41 -9.25
C GLN A 88 31.88 57.92 -10.68
N TYR A 89 32.66 57.21 -11.50
CA TYR A 89 32.85 57.54 -12.90
C TYR A 89 31.56 57.53 -13.69
N LEU A 90 30.74 56.48 -13.52
CA LEU A 90 29.43 56.38 -14.19
C LEU A 90 28.48 57.53 -13.79
N LEU A 91 28.45 57.91 -12.50
CA LEU A 91 27.64 59.03 -12.02
C LEU A 91 28.14 60.38 -12.57
N TYR A 92 29.46 60.55 -12.64
CA TYR A 92 30.06 61.77 -13.24
C TYR A 92 29.71 61.94 -14.71
N ILE A 93 29.72 60.79 -15.49
CA ILE A 93 29.31 60.75 -16.89
C ILE A 93 27.82 61.04 -17.04
N ALA A 94 26.98 60.36 -16.23
CA ALA A 94 25.54 60.53 -16.26
C ALA A 94 25.09 61.97 -16.06
N GLY A 95 25.69 62.69 -15.07
CA GLY A 95 25.36 64.06 -14.78
C GLY A 95 25.73 65.04 -15.92
N ARG A 96 26.59 64.65 -16.86
CA ARG A 96 27.12 65.47 -17.96
C ARG A 96 26.69 65.05 -19.34
N SER A 97 26.03 63.91 -19.47
CA SER A 97 25.62 63.32 -20.75
C SER A 97 24.50 64.06 -21.50
N ARG A 98 23.83 65.05 -20.86
CA ARG A 98 22.60 65.73 -21.34
C ARG A 98 22.74 66.39 -22.72
N THR A 99 23.90 66.81 -23.06
CA THR A 99 24.16 67.51 -24.34
C THR A 99 25.01 66.71 -25.32
N SER A 100 25.22 65.45 -25.07
CA SER A 100 26.05 64.57 -25.86
C SER A 100 25.23 63.40 -26.45
N ARG A 101 25.69 62.80 -27.54
CA ARG A 101 25.07 61.61 -28.14
C ARG A 101 25.50 60.37 -27.38
N LEU A 102 25.16 60.32 -26.08
CA LEU A 102 25.51 59.21 -25.20
C LEU A 102 24.28 58.68 -24.49
N LEU A 103 24.03 57.39 -24.61
CA LEU A 103 22.99 56.63 -23.89
C LEU A 103 23.66 55.66 -22.90
N MET A 104 23.20 55.67 -21.67
CA MET A 104 23.63 54.72 -20.66
C MET A 104 22.47 53.80 -20.28
N VAL A 105 22.69 52.51 -20.32
CA VAL A 105 21.71 51.48 -19.97
C VAL A 105 22.30 50.65 -18.86
N PHE A 106 21.66 50.59 -17.73
CA PHE A 106 22.09 49.80 -16.58
C PHE A 106 21.05 48.75 -16.24
N THR A 107 21.48 47.50 -15.94
CA THR A 107 20.65 46.54 -15.26
C THR A 107 21.04 46.46 -13.78
N GLU A 108 20.07 46.24 -12.93
CA GLU A 108 20.29 46.14 -11.49
C GLU A 108 19.29 45.14 -10.89
N ALA A 109 19.75 44.23 -10.03
CA ALA A 109 18.89 43.38 -9.27
C ALA A 109 18.13 44.15 -8.19
N LEU A 110 16.77 44.06 -8.18
CA LEU A 110 15.91 44.90 -7.33
C LEU A 110 16.15 44.74 -5.83
N TYR A 111 16.55 43.58 -5.39
CA TYR A 111 16.60 43.18 -3.98
C TYR A 111 18.01 42.85 -3.49
N TYR A 112 19.01 43.03 -4.35
CA TYR A 112 20.42 42.89 -3.94
C TYR A 112 20.79 44.00 -2.95
N ARG A 113 21.42 43.65 -1.82
CA ARG A 113 21.76 44.58 -0.75
C ARG A 113 22.97 45.41 -1.21
N GLN A 114 22.70 46.62 -1.66
CA GLN A 114 23.78 47.54 -2.00
C GLN A 114 24.41 48.17 -0.77
N GLN A 115 25.73 48.16 -0.74
CA GLN A 115 26.52 48.95 0.23
C GLN A 115 26.42 50.46 -0.05
N ASP A 116 26.09 50.88 -1.27
CA ASP A 116 26.16 52.27 -1.72
C ASP A 116 24.75 52.88 -2.03
N THR A 117 23.95 53.09 -0.98
CA THR A 117 22.66 53.75 -1.08
C THR A 117 22.78 55.21 -1.59
N ALA A 118 23.94 55.87 -1.39
CA ALA A 118 24.21 57.23 -1.83
C ALA A 118 24.26 57.32 -3.36
N TYR A 119 24.96 56.39 -4.04
CA TYR A 119 25.06 56.36 -5.49
C TYR A 119 23.67 56.23 -6.15
N ARG A 120 22.86 55.33 -5.66
CA ARG A 120 21.53 55.07 -6.20
C ARG A 120 20.63 56.31 -6.04
N THR A 121 20.70 56.94 -4.92
CA THR A 121 19.93 58.17 -4.65
C THR A 121 20.32 59.27 -5.62
N GLU A 122 21.60 59.43 -5.88
CA GLU A 122 22.09 60.48 -6.79
C GLU A 122 21.81 60.17 -8.26
N LEU A 123 21.86 58.90 -8.64
CA LEU A 123 21.46 58.46 -9.99
C LEU A 123 19.98 58.71 -10.26
N LEU A 124 19.09 58.42 -9.28
CA LEU A 124 17.66 58.69 -9.37
C LEU A 124 17.33 60.19 -9.46
N ARG A 125 18.22 61.07 -8.95
CA ARG A 125 18.05 62.51 -9.04
C ARG A 125 18.41 63.06 -10.44
N GLN A 126 19.05 62.30 -11.30
CA GLN A 126 19.38 62.75 -12.64
C GLN A 126 18.13 62.99 -13.46
N PRO A 127 17.94 64.17 -14.06
CA PRO A 127 16.68 64.57 -14.72
C PRO A 127 16.34 63.74 -15.96
N ASN A 128 17.32 63.09 -16.57
CA ASN A 128 17.14 62.23 -17.76
C ASN A 128 17.11 60.72 -17.42
N PHE A 129 17.07 60.40 -16.13
CA PHE A 129 17.04 59.03 -15.68
C PHE A 129 15.60 58.42 -15.86
N ARG A 130 15.50 57.29 -16.51
CA ARG A 130 14.29 56.52 -16.61
C ARG A 130 14.52 55.15 -15.98
N ARG A 131 13.67 54.79 -15.03
CA ARG A 131 13.65 53.46 -14.43
C ARG A 131 12.59 52.64 -15.11
N ILE A 132 12.98 51.47 -15.63
CA ILE A 132 12.08 50.47 -16.18
C ILE A 132 12.14 49.26 -15.23
N ARG A 133 11.02 48.92 -14.66
CA ARG A 133 10.89 47.71 -13.85
C ARG A 133 10.45 46.55 -14.74
N LEU A 134 11.27 45.51 -14.79
CA LEU A 134 10.93 44.26 -15.48
C LEU A 134 10.14 43.37 -14.51
N GLU A 135 9.00 42.90 -14.98
CA GLU A 135 8.17 41.94 -14.30
C GLU A 135 8.21 40.59 -15.09
N GLY A 136 7.75 39.48 -14.47
CA GLY A 136 7.62 38.22 -15.15
C GLY A 136 6.70 38.32 -16.38
N LEU A 137 6.87 37.46 -17.36
CA LEU A 137 6.01 37.37 -18.53
C LEU A 137 4.59 36.97 -18.11
N GLY A 138 3.58 37.71 -18.55
CA GLY A 138 2.20 37.32 -18.34
C GLY A 138 1.82 36.07 -19.18
N PRO A 139 0.68 35.41 -18.90
CA PRO A 139 0.27 34.18 -19.60
C PRO A 139 0.30 34.28 -21.13
N ASP A 140 -0.20 35.40 -21.70
CA ASP A 140 -0.17 35.65 -23.15
C ASP A 140 1.26 35.76 -23.71
N ALA A 141 2.17 36.30 -22.92
CA ALA A 141 3.58 36.41 -23.31
C ALA A 141 4.30 35.05 -23.18
N VAL A 142 3.92 34.23 -22.20
CA VAL A 142 4.37 32.85 -22.06
C VAL A 142 3.91 32.03 -23.26
N ALA A 143 2.64 32.11 -23.65
CA ALA A 143 2.13 31.42 -24.83
C ALA A 143 2.95 31.77 -26.11
N ARG A 144 3.21 33.07 -26.32
CA ARG A 144 4.05 33.55 -27.44
C ARG A 144 5.50 33.03 -27.34
N PHE A 145 6.05 32.99 -26.15
CA PHE A 145 7.39 32.49 -25.90
C PHE A 145 7.49 31.00 -26.22
N LEU A 146 6.52 30.20 -25.78
CA LEU A 146 6.41 28.76 -26.09
C LEU A 146 6.31 28.52 -27.59
N ALA A 147 5.37 29.21 -28.27
CA ALA A 147 5.18 29.08 -29.72
C ALA A 147 6.45 29.45 -30.54
N GLN A 148 7.22 30.43 -30.07
CA GLN A 148 8.44 30.87 -30.77
C GLN A 148 9.61 29.90 -30.59
N HIS A 149 9.74 29.26 -29.43
CA HIS A 149 10.91 28.44 -29.09
C HIS A 149 10.69 26.94 -29.33
N GLN A 150 9.44 26.47 -29.32
CA GLN A 150 9.07 25.10 -29.65
C GLN A 150 7.84 25.03 -30.55
N PRO A 151 7.98 25.20 -31.85
CA PRO A 151 6.85 25.18 -32.81
C PRO A 151 6.08 23.85 -32.89
N ARG A 152 6.61 22.77 -32.31
CA ARG A 152 6.01 21.43 -32.28
C ARG A 152 5.16 21.17 -31.04
N LEU A 153 5.26 22.02 -30.01
CA LEU A 153 4.46 21.90 -28.80
C LEU A 153 3.05 22.46 -29.10
N PRO A 154 1.96 21.73 -28.82
CA PRO A 154 0.63 22.32 -28.88
C PRO A 154 0.54 23.39 -27.78
N VAL A 155 0.44 24.64 -28.15
CA VAL A 155 0.30 25.77 -27.23
C VAL A 155 -1.19 26.05 -27.07
N ASP A 156 -1.84 25.30 -26.18
CA ASP A 156 -3.21 25.55 -25.71
C ASP A 156 -3.22 26.30 -24.38
N GLU A 157 -4.40 26.58 -23.89
CA GLU A 157 -4.57 27.31 -22.61
C GLU A 157 -4.04 26.47 -21.42
N GLU A 158 -4.27 25.14 -21.43
CA GLU A 158 -3.85 24.19 -20.41
C GLU A 158 -2.31 24.13 -20.31
N THR A 159 -1.63 23.94 -21.43
CA THR A 159 -0.16 23.94 -21.49
C THR A 159 0.43 25.28 -21.04
N THR A 160 -0.19 26.39 -21.43
CA THR A 160 0.25 27.73 -21.04
C THR A 160 0.11 27.94 -19.52
N GLU A 161 -1.01 27.52 -18.95
CA GLU A 161 -1.26 27.60 -17.52
C GLU A 161 -0.28 26.72 -16.73
N GLU A 162 0.01 25.48 -17.17
CA GLU A 162 1.02 24.61 -16.55
C GLU A 162 2.39 25.31 -16.48
N PHE A 163 2.89 25.81 -17.60
CA PHE A 163 4.18 26.49 -17.64
C PHE A 163 4.18 27.74 -16.80
N TYR A 164 3.10 28.49 -16.80
CA TYR A 164 2.97 29.70 -16.00
C TYR A 164 2.89 29.39 -14.50
N ALA A 165 2.18 28.34 -14.10
CA ALA A 165 2.06 27.89 -12.71
C ALA A 165 3.43 27.55 -12.09
N VAL A 166 4.29 26.87 -12.86
CA VAL A 166 5.63 26.47 -12.40
C VAL A 166 6.62 27.63 -12.39
N THR A 167 6.56 28.53 -13.39
CA THR A 167 7.61 29.53 -13.65
C THR A 167 7.24 30.97 -13.31
N ARG A 168 5.94 31.27 -13.16
CA ARG A 168 5.35 32.63 -13.04
C ARG A 168 5.90 33.59 -14.09
N GLY A 169 6.17 33.04 -15.26
CA GLY A 169 6.68 33.81 -16.38
C GLY A 169 8.13 34.27 -16.23
N ASN A 170 8.92 33.69 -15.33
CA ASN A 170 10.35 33.93 -15.30
C ASN A 170 11.02 33.34 -16.55
N PRO A 171 11.64 34.16 -17.42
CA PRO A 171 12.18 33.66 -18.69
C PRO A 171 13.28 32.59 -18.53
N LEU A 172 14.08 32.66 -17.45
CA LEU A 172 15.13 31.68 -17.18
C LEU A 172 14.54 30.31 -16.84
N LEU A 173 13.52 30.29 -15.96
CA LEU A 173 12.82 29.07 -15.59
C LEU A 173 12.01 28.49 -16.76
N LEU A 174 11.35 29.35 -17.54
CA LEU A 174 10.64 28.95 -18.77
C LEU A 174 11.57 28.26 -19.78
N ARG A 175 12.75 28.85 -20.00
CA ARG A 175 13.72 28.30 -20.93
C ARG A 175 14.23 26.96 -20.46
N ALA A 176 14.59 26.85 -19.19
CA ALA A 176 15.08 25.60 -18.60
C ALA A 176 14.04 24.47 -18.71
N LEU A 177 12.77 24.76 -18.39
CA LEU A 177 11.69 23.80 -18.49
C LEU A 177 11.41 23.37 -19.94
N LEU A 178 11.56 24.29 -20.91
CA LEU A 178 11.44 24.00 -22.34
C LEU A 178 12.59 23.09 -22.85
N GLU A 179 13.81 23.37 -22.44
CA GLU A 179 14.98 22.57 -22.82
C GLU A 179 14.83 21.12 -22.36
N GLU A 180 14.31 20.89 -21.16
CA GLU A 180 14.05 19.54 -20.64
C GLU A 180 12.96 18.81 -21.42
N ARG A 181 11.84 19.46 -21.72
CA ARG A 181 10.79 18.85 -22.57
C ARG A 181 11.28 18.54 -23.99
N GLY A 182 12.20 19.33 -24.52
CA GLY A 182 12.77 19.13 -25.86
C GLY A 182 13.68 17.89 -25.98
N THR A 183 14.25 17.42 -24.88
CA THR A 183 15.14 16.24 -24.84
C THR A 183 14.37 14.92 -24.69
N VAL A 184 13.11 14.94 -24.26
CA VAL A 184 12.26 13.74 -24.09
C VAL A 184 11.44 13.47 -25.34
N THR A 185 12.09 13.27 -26.48
CA THR A 185 11.44 12.77 -27.70
C THR A 185 11.42 11.24 -27.73
N GLY A 186 10.64 10.61 -26.82
CA GLY A 186 10.33 9.19 -26.86
C GLY A 186 8.91 8.96 -27.41
N THR A 187 8.78 7.97 -28.28
CA THR A 187 7.66 7.55 -29.12
C THR A 187 6.42 6.99 -28.36
N SER A 188 5.97 7.63 -27.30
CA SER A 188 4.73 7.24 -26.63
C SER A 188 3.82 8.46 -26.46
N GLY A 189 2.60 8.36 -26.93
CA GLY A 189 1.61 9.43 -27.00
C GLY A 189 0.98 9.82 -25.63
N ASP A 190 1.60 9.49 -24.52
CA ASP A 190 1.30 10.05 -23.20
C ASP A 190 2.18 11.28 -23.00
N CYS A 191 1.56 12.44 -22.82
CA CYS A 191 2.22 13.67 -22.42
C CYS A 191 2.86 13.43 -21.04
N PRO A 192 4.21 13.37 -20.89
CA PRO A 192 4.81 13.20 -19.58
C PRO A 192 4.51 14.44 -18.73
N ASP A 193 4.07 14.20 -17.50
CA ASP A 193 3.97 15.20 -16.45
C ASP A 193 5.23 16.10 -16.48
N PRO A 194 5.12 17.43 -16.42
CA PRO A 194 6.26 18.35 -16.46
C PRO A 194 7.06 18.28 -15.16
N ALA A 195 7.66 17.13 -14.87
CA ALA A 195 8.56 17.00 -13.75
C ALA A 195 9.85 17.78 -14.05
N PRO A 196 10.18 18.83 -13.26
CA PRO A 196 11.40 19.60 -13.44
C PRO A 196 12.63 18.72 -13.18
N GLY A 197 13.56 18.72 -14.12
CA GLY A 197 14.82 17.98 -14.05
C GLY A 197 16.04 18.84 -13.69
N GLU A 198 17.25 18.40 -14.07
CA GLU A 198 18.51 19.04 -13.68
C GLU A 198 18.67 20.47 -14.21
N THR A 199 18.23 20.73 -15.43
CA THR A 199 18.35 22.06 -16.06
C THR A 199 17.50 23.09 -15.33
N PHE A 200 16.28 22.70 -14.98
CA PHE A 200 15.39 23.53 -14.19
C PHE A 200 15.94 23.77 -12.77
N ALA A 201 16.48 22.74 -12.15
CA ALA A 201 17.17 22.82 -10.87
C ALA A 201 18.26 23.89 -10.87
N HIS A 202 19.13 23.84 -11.86
CA HIS A 202 20.22 24.80 -12.02
C HIS A 202 19.71 26.25 -12.25
N ALA A 203 18.62 26.37 -13.03
CA ALA A 203 17.96 27.67 -13.23
C ALA A 203 17.39 28.25 -11.92
N VAL A 204 16.77 27.42 -11.09
CA VAL A 204 16.28 27.82 -9.76
C VAL A 204 17.42 28.30 -8.87
N LEU A 205 18.49 27.53 -8.74
CA LEU A 205 19.67 27.92 -7.94
C LEU A 205 20.27 29.24 -8.44
N THR A 206 20.33 29.43 -9.76
CA THR A 206 20.76 30.71 -10.36
C THR A 206 19.84 31.88 -9.98
N CYS A 207 18.51 31.64 -9.95
CA CYS A 207 17.56 32.68 -9.50
C CYS A 207 17.78 33.04 -8.00
N LEU A 208 18.04 32.03 -7.16
CA LEU A 208 18.30 32.25 -5.74
C LEU A 208 19.59 33.04 -5.52
N ASP A 209 20.66 32.68 -6.22
CA ASP A 209 21.96 33.41 -6.13
C ASP A 209 21.81 34.88 -6.51
N ARG A 210 21.09 35.17 -7.60
CA ARG A 210 20.79 36.53 -8.06
C ARG A 210 19.86 37.29 -7.13
N SER A 211 19.05 36.61 -6.32
CA SER A 211 18.14 37.23 -5.34
C SER A 211 18.86 37.75 -4.08
N GLY A 212 20.14 37.35 -3.91
CA GLY A 212 21.02 37.78 -2.84
C GLY A 212 20.99 36.91 -1.58
N PRO A 213 21.97 37.05 -0.68
CA PRO A 213 22.20 36.10 0.43
C PRO A 213 21.08 36.06 1.47
N THR A 214 20.31 37.15 1.61
CA THR A 214 19.13 37.12 2.50
C THR A 214 17.98 36.33 1.93
N ALA A 215 17.77 36.40 0.62
CA ALA A 215 16.74 35.65 -0.08
C ALA A 215 17.08 34.14 -0.10
N ALA A 216 18.36 33.80 -0.31
CA ALA A 216 18.83 32.42 -0.23
C ALA A 216 18.56 31.81 1.16
N LYS A 217 18.91 32.48 2.26
CA LYS A 217 18.60 32.02 3.62
C LYS A 217 17.10 31.86 3.88
N VAL A 218 16.28 32.73 3.30
CA VAL A 218 14.82 32.64 3.39
C VAL A 218 14.30 31.48 2.59
N ALA A 219 14.87 31.21 1.40
CA ALA A 219 14.53 30.04 0.59
C ALA A 219 14.86 28.72 1.32
N ASP A 220 16.03 28.64 1.96
CA ASP A 220 16.42 27.49 2.80
C ASP A 220 15.39 27.24 3.92
N GLY A 221 15.01 28.31 4.63
CA GLY A 221 14.01 28.22 5.68
C GLY A 221 12.63 27.80 5.17
N LEU A 222 12.21 28.32 4.01
CA LEU A 222 10.96 27.95 3.35
C LEU A 222 10.96 26.47 2.94
N ALA A 223 12.06 25.99 2.35
CA ALA A 223 12.19 24.61 1.91
C ALA A 223 12.10 23.63 3.08
N VAL A 224 12.66 23.99 4.22
CA VAL A 224 12.59 23.19 5.44
C VAL A 224 11.20 23.23 6.07
N LEU A 225 10.56 24.41 6.24
CA LEU A 225 9.27 24.53 6.93
C LEU A 225 8.06 24.03 6.12
N GLY A 226 8.15 24.09 4.81
CA GLY A 226 7.05 23.65 3.94
C GLY A 226 5.73 24.36 4.23
N ALA A 227 4.65 23.59 4.38
CA ALA A 227 3.28 24.10 4.58
C ALA A 227 3.08 24.85 5.92
N ALA A 228 3.89 24.59 6.92
CA ALA A 228 3.80 25.24 8.25
C ALA A 228 4.39 26.66 8.29
N THR A 229 4.77 27.22 7.15
CA THR A 229 5.54 28.48 7.11
C THR A 229 4.68 29.70 7.44
N THR A 230 5.09 30.42 8.48
CA THR A 230 4.67 31.79 8.77
C THR A 230 5.87 32.72 8.74
N LEU A 231 5.66 34.01 8.47
CA LEU A 231 6.76 34.98 8.45
C LEU A 231 7.49 35.05 9.80
N ASP A 232 6.78 34.87 10.91
CA ASP A 232 7.37 34.90 12.25
C ASP A 232 8.26 33.64 12.47
N LEU A 233 7.73 32.45 12.19
CA LEU A 233 8.48 31.21 12.30
C LEU A 233 9.72 31.24 11.40
N LEU A 234 9.57 31.71 10.16
CA LEU A 234 10.66 31.83 9.18
C LEU A 234 11.76 32.81 9.70
N SER A 235 11.38 33.93 10.27
CA SER A 235 12.35 34.92 10.85
C SER A 235 13.14 34.31 12.00
N ARG A 236 12.48 33.53 12.87
CA ARG A 236 13.08 32.81 14.00
C ARG A 236 13.98 31.66 13.53
N LEU A 237 13.53 30.89 12.53
CA LEU A 237 14.31 29.80 11.96
C LEU A 237 15.60 30.31 11.32
N CYS A 238 15.51 31.30 10.45
CA CYS A 238 16.65 31.88 9.72
C CYS A 238 17.53 32.82 10.56
N ARG A 239 17.15 33.10 11.82
CA ARG A 239 17.79 34.13 12.68
C ARG A 239 17.89 35.48 12.00
N LEU A 240 16.87 35.89 11.30
CA LEU A 240 16.78 37.19 10.62
C LEU A 240 15.76 38.09 11.32
N PRO A 241 15.99 39.42 11.32
CA PRO A 241 14.92 40.34 11.66
C PRO A 241 13.70 40.12 10.76
N ARG A 242 12.49 40.27 11.30
CA ARG A 242 11.26 40.11 10.55
C ARG A 242 11.19 40.93 9.27
N THR A 243 11.76 42.17 9.32
CA THR A 243 11.87 43.04 8.15
C THR A 243 12.75 42.47 7.06
N SER A 244 13.89 41.86 7.43
CA SER A 244 14.84 41.22 6.50
C SER A 244 14.25 39.95 5.91
N ALA A 245 13.57 39.12 6.70
CA ALA A 245 12.85 37.95 6.22
C ALA A 245 11.76 38.35 5.21
N ALA A 246 10.96 39.38 5.51
CA ALA A 246 9.95 39.94 4.60
C ALA A 246 10.56 40.50 3.30
N GLN A 247 11.77 41.07 3.38
CA GLN A 247 12.49 41.53 2.21
C GLN A 247 12.97 40.36 1.34
N GLY A 248 13.51 39.30 1.95
CA GLY A 248 13.90 38.07 1.25
C GLY A 248 12.71 37.41 0.53
N LEU A 249 11.56 37.29 1.22
CA LEU A 249 10.34 36.77 0.61
C LEU A 249 9.91 37.61 -0.61
N ARG A 250 9.95 38.91 -0.53
CA ARG A 250 9.62 39.80 -1.65
C ARG A 250 10.59 39.63 -2.82
N ALA A 251 11.87 39.40 -2.53
CA ALA A 251 12.85 39.11 -3.57
C ALA A 251 12.57 37.80 -4.29
N LEU A 252 12.26 36.73 -3.55
CA LEU A 252 11.90 35.43 -4.10
C LEU A 252 10.56 35.45 -4.89
N HIS A 253 9.60 36.23 -4.40
CA HIS A 253 8.34 36.46 -5.12
C HIS A 253 8.58 37.20 -6.45
N ALA A 254 9.44 38.22 -6.45
CA ALA A 254 9.82 38.96 -7.66
C ALA A 254 10.61 38.09 -8.66
N ALA A 255 11.34 37.09 -8.17
CA ALA A 255 12.01 36.08 -9.01
C ALA A 255 11.06 35.03 -9.56
N GLY A 256 9.78 34.99 -9.15
CA GLY A 256 8.80 34.02 -9.58
C GLY A 256 8.97 32.62 -8.96
N VAL A 257 9.73 32.54 -7.87
CA VAL A 257 10.07 31.26 -7.20
C VAL A 257 9.08 30.93 -6.08
N VAL A 258 8.52 31.98 -5.44
CA VAL A 258 7.65 31.87 -4.25
C VAL A 258 6.36 32.66 -4.46
N ASP A 259 5.25 32.14 -3.94
CA ASP A 259 3.98 32.84 -3.78
C ASP A 259 3.63 32.89 -2.28
N ALA A 260 3.39 34.09 -1.77
CA ALA A 260 3.23 34.37 -0.34
C ALA A 260 4.40 33.77 0.49
N CYS A 261 4.17 32.67 1.19
CA CYS A 261 5.17 31.96 2.00
C CYS A 261 5.42 30.51 1.52
N HIS A 262 5.11 30.18 0.27
CA HIS A 262 5.27 28.83 -0.26
C HIS A 262 5.96 28.87 -1.61
N PHE A 263 6.72 27.82 -1.91
CA PHE A 263 7.24 27.64 -3.26
C PHE A 263 6.10 27.38 -4.24
N GLN A 264 6.23 27.90 -5.45
CA GLN A 264 5.24 27.72 -6.51
C GLN A 264 5.04 26.27 -6.89
N HIS A 265 6.12 25.49 -6.86
CA HIS A 265 6.08 24.09 -7.24
C HIS A 265 6.92 23.25 -6.26
N PRO A 266 6.46 22.03 -5.88
CA PRO A 266 7.20 21.15 -4.96
C PRO A 266 8.63 20.84 -5.41
N ALA A 267 8.87 20.71 -6.74
CA ALA A 267 10.20 20.48 -7.26
C ALA A 267 11.20 21.59 -6.94
N VAL A 268 10.75 22.86 -6.85
CA VAL A 268 11.62 23.97 -6.44
C VAL A 268 12.09 23.77 -5.01
N SER A 269 11.18 23.38 -4.11
CA SER A 269 11.53 23.07 -2.71
C SER A 269 12.54 21.92 -2.62
N SER A 270 12.32 20.83 -3.39
CA SER A 270 13.25 19.70 -3.44
C SER A 270 14.64 20.14 -3.91
N GLN A 271 14.72 20.94 -4.96
CA GLN A 271 16.01 21.43 -5.49
C GLN A 271 16.76 22.32 -4.50
N VAL A 272 16.04 23.16 -3.73
CA VAL A 272 16.66 23.96 -2.67
C VAL A 272 17.20 23.05 -1.57
N LEU A 273 16.45 22.02 -1.15
CA LEU A 273 16.90 21.06 -0.14
C LEU A 273 18.09 20.22 -0.61
N ASP A 274 18.11 19.79 -1.88
CA ASP A 274 19.19 18.98 -2.45
C ASP A 274 20.48 19.81 -2.67
N GLY A 275 20.35 21.09 -3.00
CA GLY A 275 21.47 22.02 -3.13
C GLY A 275 22.03 22.55 -1.80
N MET A 276 21.37 22.25 -0.69
CA MET A 276 21.76 22.72 0.63
C MET A 276 22.86 21.85 1.23
N ASP A 277 23.86 22.49 1.88
CA ASP A 277 24.84 21.76 2.67
C ASP A 277 24.16 20.82 3.70
N PRO A 278 24.54 19.53 3.76
CA PRO A 278 23.90 18.56 4.64
C PRO A 278 23.90 18.94 6.13
N GLU A 279 24.99 19.52 6.63
CA GLU A 279 25.08 19.97 8.02
C GLU A 279 24.13 21.15 8.28
N HIS A 280 24.11 22.11 7.35
CA HIS A 280 23.20 23.24 7.43
C HIS A 280 21.74 22.80 7.40
N ARG A 281 21.38 21.85 6.53
CA ARG A 281 20.03 21.26 6.45
C ARG A 281 19.63 20.61 7.76
N GLN A 282 20.49 19.78 8.35
CA GLN A 282 20.23 19.15 9.65
C GLN A 282 20.05 20.18 10.78
N GLN A 283 20.86 21.25 10.81
CA GLN A 283 20.72 22.33 11.79
C GLN A 283 19.37 23.04 11.66
N LEU A 284 18.91 23.30 10.43
CA LEU A 284 17.61 23.91 10.18
C LEU A 284 16.46 23.00 10.61
N HIS A 285 16.49 21.70 10.25
CA HIS A 285 15.47 20.73 10.69
C HIS A 285 15.41 20.63 12.22
N ARG A 286 16.56 20.49 12.91
CA ARG A 286 16.60 20.46 14.38
C ARG A 286 15.96 21.69 14.99
N ARG A 287 16.30 22.85 14.47
CA ARG A 287 15.77 24.11 14.95
C ARG A 287 14.27 24.27 14.64
N ALA A 288 13.83 23.86 13.44
CA ALA A 288 12.43 23.87 13.07
C ALA A 288 11.61 22.97 14.01
N ALA A 289 12.05 21.75 14.28
CA ALA A 289 11.42 20.85 15.23
C ALA A 289 11.27 21.47 16.63
N THR A 290 12.35 22.08 17.14
CA THR A 290 12.35 22.73 18.47
C THR A 290 11.40 23.92 18.53
N LEU A 291 11.38 24.75 17.47
CA LEU A 291 10.51 25.93 17.40
C LEU A 291 9.03 25.52 17.30
N LEU A 292 8.70 24.58 16.42
CA LEU A 292 7.34 24.07 16.25
C LEU A 292 6.82 23.40 17.53
N TYR A 293 7.65 22.59 18.20
CA TYR A 293 7.31 22.01 19.47
C TYR A 293 7.06 23.06 20.56
N ALA A 294 7.92 24.07 20.67
CA ALA A 294 7.76 25.14 21.63
C ALA A 294 6.52 26.02 21.37
N ASP A 295 6.10 26.14 20.11
CA ASP A 295 4.91 26.87 19.71
C ASP A 295 3.62 26.02 19.86
N GLY A 296 3.72 24.75 20.29
CA GLY A 296 2.59 23.85 20.47
C GLY A 296 1.96 23.39 19.14
N ALA A 297 2.75 23.31 18.08
CA ALA A 297 2.28 22.78 16.78
C ALA A 297 1.88 21.31 16.91
N PRO A 298 0.95 20.80 16.05
CA PRO A 298 0.57 19.38 16.05
C PRO A 298 1.79 18.50 15.80
N ALA A 299 1.74 17.27 16.31
CA ALA A 299 2.85 16.33 16.20
C ALA A 299 3.19 16.00 14.73
N SER A 300 2.19 15.93 13.86
CA SER A 300 2.34 15.76 12.40
C SER A 300 3.16 16.87 11.73
N ALA A 301 3.15 18.09 12.25
CA ALA A 301 3.98 19.18 11.72
C ALA A 301 5.44 19.12 12.22
N VAL A 302 5.69 18.53 13.39
CA VAL A 302 7.03 18.39 13.98
C VAL A 302 7.75 17.15 13.43
N ALA A 303 7.05 16.06 13.25
CA ALA A 303 7.60 14.74 12.89
C ALA A 303 8.45 14.73 11.60
N PRO A 304 8.09 15.41 10.49
CA PRO A 304 8.91 15.43 9.28
C PRO A 304 10.32 16.00 9.53
N HIS A 305 10.43 16.96 10.43
CA HIS A 305 11.72 17.54 10.79
C HIS A 305 12.55 16.58 11.66
N LEU A 306 11.90 15.84 12.56
CA LEU A 306 12.59 14.83 13.35
C LEU A 306 13.06 13.66 12.48
N LEU A 307 12.23 13.22 11.52
CA LEU A 307 12.57 12.14 10.59
C LEU A 307 13.76 12.50 9.67
N ALA A 308 13.99 13.79 9.43
CA ALA A 308 15.12 14.27 8.64
C ALA A 308 16.46 14.32 9.42
N LEU A 309 16.46 14.04 10.72
CA LEU A 309 17.63 14.12 11.58
C LEU A 309 18.29 12.76 11.80
N GLU A 310 19.63 12.71 11.76
CA GLU A 310 20.40 11.49 12.05
C GLU A 310 20.53 11.20 13.56
N ARG A 311 20.61 12.26 14.38
CA ARG A 311 20.77 12.18 15.84
C ARG A 311 19.86 13.16 16.55
N ILE A 312 19.21 12.65 17.59
CA ILE A 312 18.26 13.41 18.40
C ILE A 312 18.43 12.96 19.86
N ASP A 313 18.74 13.89 20.75
CA ASP A 313 18.98 13.60 22.16
C ASP A 313 17.93 14.29 23.09
N GLU A 314 16.84 14.78 22.52
CA GLU A 314 15.85 15.57 23.25
C GLU A 314 14.77 14.68 23.91
N PRO A 315 14.46 14.83 25.21
CA PRO A 315 13.54 13.92 25.92
C PRO A 315 12.10 13.92 25.42
N TRP A 316 11.63 15.01 24.82
CA TRP A 316 10.27 15.18 24.32
C TRP A 316 10.01 14.46 22.98
N VAL A 317 11.06 14.06 22.28
CA VAL A 317 10.98 13.54 20.89
C VAL A 317 10.20 12.25 20.81
N VAL A 318 10.40 11.32 21.76
CA VAL A 318 9.71 10.02 21.75
C VAL A 318 8.20 10.21 21.89
N ALA A 319 7.75 11.16 22.73
CA ALA A 319 6.33 11.44 22.90
C ALA A 319 5.73 12.01 21.61
N VAL A 320 6.36 13.02 21.03
CA VAL A 320 5.89 13.67 19.80
C VAL A 320 5.85 12.66 18.62
N LEU A 321 6.85 11.80 18.48
CA LEU A 321 6.84 10.79 17.42
C LEU A 321 5.71 9.75 17.62
N CYS A 322 5.39 9.38 18.86
CA CYS A 322 4.26 8.51 19.14
C CYS A 322 2.93 9.19 18.82
N ASP A 323 2.78 10.46 19.19
CA ASP A 323 1.57 11.24 18.90
C ASP A 323 1.41 11.46 17.38
N ALA A 324 2.51 11.77 16.68
CA ALA A 324 2.51 11.89 15.21
C ALA A 324 2.13 10.57 14.51
N ALA A 325 2.56 9.45 15.06
CA ALA A 325 2.17 8.14 14.54
C ALA A 325 0.66 7.88 14.71
N GLU A 326 0.06 8.35 15.81
CA GLU A 326 -1.40 8.26 16.01
C GLU A 326 -2.18 9.16 15.06
N GLU A 327 -1.71 10.40 14.85
CA GLU A 327 -2.27 11.32 13.86
C GLU A 327 -2.20 10.72 12.45
N ALA A 328 -1.04 10.20 12.04
CA ALA A 328 -0.84 9.57 10.73
C ALA A 328 -1.76 8.34 10.53
N LEU A 329 -1.97 7.53 11.57
CA LEU A 329 -2.89 6.39 11.51
C LEU A 329 -4.35 6.81 11.37
N ALA A 330 -4.73 7.96 11.93
CA ALA A 330 -6.08 8.51 11.75
C ALA A 330 -6.33 8.96 10.29
N ASP A 331 -5.26 9.35 9.60
CA ASP A 331 -5.29 9.76 8.19
C ASP A 331 -4.98 8.62 7.20
N ASP A 332 -4.93 7.36 7.67
CA ASP A 332 -4.57 6.16 6.89
C ASP A 332 -3.13 6.22 6.28
N GLU A 333 -2.22 7.00 6.87
CA GLU A 333 -0.82 7.14 6.45
C GLU A 333 0.12 6.17 7.20
N ASP A 334 -0.11 4.86 7.04
CA ASP A 334 0.63 3.81 7.76
C ASP A 334 2.16 3.92 7.62
N GLY A 335 2.66 4.36 6.45
CA GLY A 335 4.10 4.52 6.20
C GLY A 335 4.75 5.58 7.08
N VAL A 336 4.09 6.71 7.26
CA VAL A 336 4.55 7.81 8.15
C VAL A 336 4.51 7.34 9.60
N ALA A 337 3.42 6.66 10.00
CA ALA A 337 3.28 6.12 11.35
C ALA A 337 4.42 5.14 11.70
N VAL A 338 4.75 4.22 10.79
CA VAL A 338 5.87 3.28 10.97
C VAL A 338 7.19 4.02 11.07
N ALA A 339 7.48 4.98 10.18
CA ALA A 339 8.72 5.75 10.22
C ALA A 339 8.89 6.52 11.55
N CYS A 340 7.81 7.12 12.06
CA CYS A 340 7.80 7.79 13.35
C CYS A 340 8.08 6.81 14.51
N LEU A 341 7.42 5.65 14.53
CA LEU A 341 7.62 4.67 15.59
C LEU A 341 9.00 4.00 15.53
N GLU A 342 9.54 3.74 14.35
CA GLU A 342 10.91 3.22 14.21
C GLU A 342 11.95 4.21 14.72
N LEU A 343 11.78 5.50 14.41
CA LEU A 343 12.65 6.54 14.97
C LEU A 343 12.48 6.62 16.48
N ALA A 344 11.24 6.66 17.00
CA ALA A 344 10.95 6.65 18.43
C ALA A 344 11.60 5.45 19.14
N HIS A 345 11.53 4.26 18.54
CA HIS A 345 12.16 3.05 19.09
C HIS A 345 13.69 3.18 19.15
N ARG A 346 14.33 3.81 18.13
CA ARG A 346 15.80 4.00 18.11
C ARG A 346 16.30 4.97 19.16
N VAL A 347 15.52 6.07 19.40
CA VAL A 347 15.93 7.15 20.32
C VAL A 347 15.39 6.98 21.75
N CYS A 348 14.56 5.97 22.00
CA CYS A 348 14.00 5.71 23.33
C CYS A 348 14.99 4.95 24.20
N ASP A 349 15.39 5.51 25.35
CA ASP A 349 16.28 4.85 26.30
C ASP A 349 15.54 3.96 27.30
N GLU A 350 14.21 4.13 27.47
CA GLU A 350 13.41 3.35 28.43
C GLU A 350 13.07 1.96 27.85
N PRO A 351 13.57 0.84 28.45
CA PRO A 351 13.36 -0.51 27.93
C PRO A 351 11.88 -0.87 27.76
N ASP A 352 11.07 -0.54 28.75
CA ASP A 352 9.63 -0.82 28.75
C ASP A 352 8.90 -0.12 27.60
N ARG A 353 9.22 1.15 27.38
CA ARG A 353 8.62 1.97 26.32
C ARG A 353 9.08 1.52 24.94
N ARG A 354 10.33 1.06 24.81
CA ARG A 354 10.83 0.46 23.56
C ARG A 354 10.02 -0.77 23.16
N ILE A 355 9.70 -1.65 24.12
CA ILE A 355 8.86 -2.84 23.88
C ILE A 355 7.46 -2.41 23.41
N GLU A 356 6.86 -1.43 24.09
CA GLU A 356 5.55 -0.90 23.69
C GLU A 356 5.55 -0.37 22.25
N ILE A 357 6.52 0.48 21.92
CA ILE A 357 6.69 1.03 20.59
C ILE A 357 6.87 -0.10 19.56
N LYS A 358 7.71 -1.11 19.87
CA LYS A 358 7.95 -2.26 18.99
C LYS A 358 6.67 -3.07 18.74
N VAL A 359 5.87 -3.31 19.78
CA VAL A 359 4.57 -3.99 19.63
C VAL A 359 3.65 -3.19 18.70
N ARG A 360 3.53 -1.89 18.93
CA ARG A 360 2.70 -1.01 18.07
C ARG A 360 3.18 -1.02 16.62
N THR A 361 4.47 -0.88 16.40
CA THR A 361 5.07 -0.94 15.06
C THR A 361 4.74 -2.27 14.37
N SER A 362 4.85 -3.40 15.08
CA SER A 362 4.56 -4.72 14.53
C SER A 362 3.09 -4.87 14.08
N VAL A 363 2.15 -4.29 14.84
CA VAL A 363 0.72 -4.29 14.49
C VAL A 363 0.48 -3.53 13.18
N ILE A 364 1.11 -2.37 13.00
CA ILE A 364 0.93 -1.53 11.82
C ILE A 364 1.63 -2.16 10.59
N LEU A 365 2.86 -2.65 10.77
CA LEU A 365 3.62 -3.32 9.72
C LEU A 365 2.85 -4.48 9.09
N ARG A 366 2.03 -5.19 9.86
CA ARG A 366 1.21 -6.29 9.35
C ARG A 366 0.26 -5.87 8.23
N ARG A 367 -0.18 -4.61 8.21
CA ARG A 367 -1.09 -4.09 7.19
C ARG A 367 -0.43 -4.04 5.80
N ASN A 368 0.87 -3.70 5.75
CA ASN A 368 1.59 -3.43 4.51
C ASN A 368 2.82 -4.30 4.31
N HIS A 369 3.54 -4.65 5.38
CA HIS A 369 4.82 -5.36 5.38
C HIS A 369 4.78 -6.58 6.30
N PRO A 370 4.04 -7.64 5.95
CA PRO A 370 3.85 -8.80 6.82
C PRO A 370 5.17 -9.50 7.21
N ALA A 371 6.17 -9.54 6.35
CA ALA A 371 7.47 -10.12 6.65
C ALA A 371 8.25 -9.31 7.71
N ALA A 372 8.22 -7.98 7.62
CA ALA A 372 8.82 -7.11 8.63
C ALA A 372 8.10 -7.23 9.97
N ALA A 373 6.76 -7.37 9.96
CA ALA A 373 5.97 -7.61 11.16
C ALA A 373 6.33 -8.94 11.84
N GLU A 374 6.54 -10.00 11.05
CA GLU A 374 6.97 -11.31 11.56
C GLU A 374 8.37 -11.24 12.19
N THR A 375 9.31 -10.56 11.55
CA THR A 375 10.66 -10.34 12.09
C THR A 375 10.60 -9.59 13.43
N ALA A 376 9.79 -8.53 13.50
CA ALA A 376 9.61 -7.77 14.72
C ALA A 376 8.95 -8.60 15.85
N ALA A 377 8.00 -9.50 15.50
CA ALA A 377 7.40 -10.42 16.44
C ALA A 377 8.41 -11.46 16.97
N GLU A 378 9.32 -11.96 16.13
CA GLU A 378 10.39 -12.88 16.56
C GLU A 378 11.38 -12.21 17.50
N GLU A 379 11.74 -10.95 17.29
CA GLU A 379 12.55 -10.17 18.23
C GLU A 379 11.85 -10.00 19.58
N LEU A 380 10.53 -9.76 19.57
CA LEU A 380 9.73 -9.69 20.79
C LEU A 380 9.66 -11.04 21.50
N LEU A 381 9.56 -12.16 20.79
CA LEU A 381 9.61 -13.50 21.36
C LEU A 381 10.96 -13.78 22.02
N ALA A 382 12.05 -13.38 21.37
CA ALA A 382 13.39 -13.50 21.95
C ALA A 382 13.52 -12.69 23.26
N ALA A 383 12.94 -11.49 23.32
CA ALA A 383 12.89 -10.68 24.52
C ALA A 383 12.05 -11.33 25.65
N VAL A 384 10.92 -11.97 25.29
CA VAL A 384 10.10 -12.75 26.25
C VAL A 384 10.90 -13.93 26.80
N ARG A 385 11.59 -14.70 25.94
CA ARG A 385 12.45 -15.84 26.36
C ARG A 385 13.60 -15.43 27.25
N ALA A 386 14.13 -14.22 27.04
CA ALA A 386 15.19 -13.64 27.89
C ALA A 386 14.67 -13.03 29.19
N GLY A 387 13.35 -13.06 29.46
CA GLY A 387 12.77 -12.45 30.68
C GLY A 387 12.83 -10.91 30.68
N LEU A 388 13.03 -10.26 29.52
CA LEU A 388 13.18 -8.81 29.42
C LEU A 388 11.84 -8.08 29.20
N THR A 389 10.76 -8.84 29.03
CA THR A 389 9.45 -8.28 28.66
C THR A 389 8.54 -8.21 29.88
N PRO A 390 8.05 -7.02 30.26
CA PRO A 390 7.08 -6.88 31.34
C PRO A 390 5.77 -7.65 31.05
N ALA A 391 5.21 -8.28 32.08
CA ALA A 391 3.99 -9.10 31.99
C ALA A 391 2.79 -8.37 31.32
N ARG A 392 2.74 -7.04 31.43
CA ARG A 392 1.67 -6.21 30.81
C ARG A 392 1.63 -6.27 29.28
N TYR A 393 2.76 -6.60 28.61
CA TYR A 393 2.82 -6.68 27.13
C TYR A 393 2.62 -8.10 26.60
N THR A 394 2.62 -9.11 27.47
CA THR A 394 2.51 -10.52 27.09
C THR A 394 1.29 -10.80 26.22
N THR A 395 0.14 -10.19 26.54
CA THR A 395 -1.09 -10.36 25.74
C THR A 395 -0.95 -9.77 24.35
N ALA A 396 -0.44 -8.55 24.25
CA ALA A 396 -0.29 -7.87 22.99
C ALA A 396 0.69 -8.62 22.07
N ILE A 397 1.76 -9.18 22.65
CA ILE A 397 2.72 -10.01 21.90
C ILE A 397 2.09 -11.34 21.49
N ALA A 398 1.33 -11.99 22.38
CA ALA A 398 0.61 -13.21 22.03
C ALA A 398 -0.43 -12.96 20.92
N ASP A 399 -1.12 -11.82 20.97
CA ASP A 399 -2.07 -11.37 19.94
C ASP A 399 -1.40 -11.21 18.55
N LEU A 400 -0.15 -10.71 18.51
CA LEU A 400 0.63 -10.66 17.28
C LEU A 400 0.86 -12.06 16.69
N PHE A 401 1.28 -13.04 17.50
CA PHE A 401 1.49 -14.40 17.02
C PHE A 401 0.21 -15.08 16.57
N LEU A 402 -0.90 -14.86 17.29
CA LEU A 402 -2.20 -15.37 16.89
C LEU A 402 -2.66 -14.76 15.56
N ALA A 403 -2.41 -13.47 15.35
CA ALA A 403 -2.70 -12.79 14.10
C ALA A 403 -1.88 -13.33 12.92
N HIS A 404 -0.66 -13.80 13.18
CA HIS A 404 0.18 -14.53 12.22
C HIS A 404 -0.14 -16.03 12.17
N ARG A 405 -1.20 -16.51 12.83
CA ARG A 405 -1.59 -17.92 12.89
C ARG A 405 -0.54 -18.84 13.57
N ARG A 406 0.35 -18.29 14.40
CA ARG A 406 1.45 -18.97 15.09
C ARG A 406 1.02 -19.34 16.52
N LEU A 407 0.36 -20.48 16.65
CA LEU A 407 -0.29 -20.91 17.91
C LEU A 407 0.70 -21.31 19.00
N GLU A 408 1.79 -21.96 18.62
CA GLU A 408 2.76 -22.48 19.59
C GLU A 408 3.50 -21.36 20.27
N GLU A 409 3.94 -20.37 19.53
CA GLU A 409 4.63 -19.20 20.03
C GLU A 409 3.68 -18.30 20.86
N ALA A 410 2.43 -18.15 20.42
CA ALA A 410 1.45 -17.42 21.21
C ALA A 410 1.23 -18.08 22.58
N HIS A 411 1.14 -19.43 22.63
CA HIS A 411 1.04 -20.18 23.86
C HIS A 411 2.30 -20.04 24.73
N GLU A 412 3.49 -20.13 24.13
CA GLU A 412 4.78 -19.95 24.80
C GLU A 412 4.86 -18.57 25.50
N VAL A 413 4.48 -17.50 24.78
CA VAL A 413 4.46 -16.14 25.32
C VAL A 413 3.53 -16.03 26.53
N LEU A 414 2.33 -16.61 26.45
CA LEU A 414 1.35 -16.56 27.55
C LEU A 414 1.79 -17.35 28.79
N VAL A 415 2.42 -18.51 28.58
CA VAL A 415 2.93 -19.35 29.68
C VAL A 415 4.20 -18.74 30.29
N GLY A 416 5.08 -18.15 29.47
CA GLY A 416 6.29 -17.47 29.92
C GLY A 416 5.99 -16.28 30.83
N GLY A 417 5.05 -15.42 30.42
CA GLY A 417 4.64 -14.27 31.22
C GLY A 417 3.92 -14.64 32.54
N ALA A 418 3.32 -15.83 32.60
CA ALA A 418 2.71 -16.31 33.83
C ALA A 418 3.74 -16.81 34.91
N ARG A 419 4.92 -17.25 34.47
CA ARG A 419 5.99 -17.72 35.38
C ARG A 419 6.67 -16.58 36.13
N ASP A 420 6.85 -15.42 35.49
CA ASP A 420 7.47 -14.25 36.13
C ASP A 420 6.62 -13.63 37.25
N THR A 421 5.33 -13.94 37.29
CA THR A 421 4.43 -13.47 38.35
C THR A 421 4.43 -14.37 39.60
N GLY A 422 5.07 -15.55 39.54
CA GLY A 422 5.07 -16.57 40.60
C GLY A 422 6.30 -16.53 41.53
N ASP A 423 7.43 -15.98 41.12
CA ASP A 423 8.72 -16.12 41.81
C ASP A 423 9.16 -14.89 42.63
N ALA A 424 8.34 -13.88 42.82
CA ALA A 424 8.60 -12.87 43.83
C ALA A 424 8.26 -13.43 45.23
N MET A 425 9.06 -14.38 45.71
CA MET A 425 9.06 -14.84 47.07
C MET A 425 9.23 -13.66 48.03
N VAL A 426 8.26 -13.51 48.90
CA VAL A 426 8.30 -12.67 50.08
C VAL A 426 9.48 -13.12 50.95
N PRO A 427 10.45 -12.28 51.35
CA PRO A 427 11.34 -12.61 52.40
C PRO A 427 10.55 -12.61 53.72
N SER A 428 10.38 -13.77 54.31
CA SER A 428 9.95 -13.93 55.69
C SER A 428 11.00 -13.34 56.59
N GLY A 429 10.70 -12.19 57.22
CA GLY A 429 11.56 -11.53 58.19
C GLY A 429 10.76 -10.77 59.24
N ALA A 430 10.52 -11.45 60.34
CA ALA A 430 10.43 -11.00 61.73
C ALA A 430 9.70 -9.67 62.10
N GLY A 431 8.70 -9.84 62.88
CA GLY A 431 8.14 -9.10 63.98
C GLY A 431 8.66 -7.70 64.37
N GLY A 432 7.74 -6.80 64.55
CA GLY A 432 7.97 -5.51 65.19
C GLY A 432 6.68 -4.75 65.36
N SER A 433 6.12 -4.87 66.49
CA SER A 433 4.99 -4.05 66.96
C SER A 433 5.36 -2.59 67.15
N GLY A 434 4.55 -1.65 66.68
CA GLY A 434 4.70 -0.21 66.96
C GLY A 434 3.45 0.58 66.58
N ARG A 435 2.75 1.02 67.63
CA ARG A 435 1.61 1.98 67.56
C ARG A 435 2.09 3.39 67.18
N ALA A 436 1.34 4.15 66.44
CA ALA A 436 0.61 5.36 66.84
C ALA A 436 0.59 6.42 65.73
N ALA A 437 -0.61 6.88 65.52
CA ALA A 437 -1.07 8.29 65.45
C ALA A 437 -0.78 9.14 64.20
N GLY A 438 -1.84 9.46 63.47
CA GLY A 438 -2.36 10.83 63.31
C GLY A 438 -1.75 11.67 62.20
N GLY A 439 -2.53 11.94 61.17
CA GLY A 439 -2.25 13.06 60.26
C GLY A 439 -2.94 12.89 58.93
N GLY A 440 -4.13 13.41 58.76
CA GLY A 440 -4.84 13.41 57.49
C GLY A 440 -4.25 14.42 56.51
N VAL A 441 -4.05 13.98 55.27
CA VAL A 441 -3.90 14.85 54.09
C VAL A 441 -4.68 14.18 53.01
N HIS A 442 -5.56 14.95 52.33
CA HIS A 442 -6.40 14.53 51.20
C HIS A 442 -5.55 13.94 50.09
N ALA A 443 -5.66 12.66 49.82
CA ALA A 443 -5.18 12.00 48.63
C ALA A 443 -6.35 11.87 47.64
N GLY A 444 -6.16 12.37 46.41
CA GLY A 444 -7.07 12.12 45.26
C GLY A 444 -7.12 10.62 44.94
N PRO A 445 -8.08 10.17 44.12
CA PRO A 445 -8.32 8.76 43.89
C PRO A 445 -7.10 8.10 43.23
N ALA A 446 -6.36 7.32 44.01
CA ALA A 446 -5.33 6.41 43.53
C ALA A 446 -6.00 5.38 42.60
N ALA A 447 -5.53 5.30 41.36
CA ALA A 447 -5.86 4.22 40.46
C ALA A 447 -5.49 2.90 41.14
N VAL A 448 -6.51 2.12 41.51
CA VAL A 448 -6.36 0.77 42.06
C VAL A 448 -5.73 -0.08 40.96
N ALA A 449 -4.47 -0.44 41.11
CA ALA A 449 -3.82 -1.44 40.25
C ALA A 449 -4.65 -2.75 40.36
N PRO A 450 -5.05 -3.35 39.23
CA PRO A 450 -5.85 -4.59 39.26
C PRO A 450 -5.03 -5.71 39.93
N GLU A 451 -5.66 -6.45 40.84
CA GLU A 451 -5.07 -7.61 41.49
C GLU A 451 -4.53 -8.60 40.47
N ARG A 452 -3.34 -9.17 40.69
CA ARG A 452 -2.54 -9.95 39.72
C ARG A 452 -3.27 -11.15 39.09
N GLY A 453 -4.29 -11.72 39.74
CA GLY A 453 -5.14 -12.79 39.18
C GLY A 453 -6.15 -12.33 38.11
N THR A 454 -6.59 -11.07 38.16
CA THR A 454 -7.56 -10.51 37.24
C THR A 454 -6.97 -10.17 35.88
N ALA A 455 -5.67 -9.82 35.81
CA ALA A 455 -4.99 -9.50 34.56
C ALA A 455 -4.87 -10.73 33.64
N THR A 456 -4.40 -11.88 34.16
CA THR A 456 -4.25 -13.12 33.38
C THR A 456 -5.61 -13.66 32.91
N ALA A 457 -6.63 -13.57 33.72
CA ALA A 457 -7.98 -13.99 33.38
C ALA A 457 -8.65 -13.07 32.35
N LEU A 458 -8.40 -11.77 32.42
CA LEU A 458 -8.85 -10.80 31.41
C LEU A 458 -8.12 -11.08 30.08
N MET A 459 -6.84 -11.39 30.14
CA MET A 459 -5.99 -11.75 29.01
C MET A 459 -6.48 -13.00 28.29
N THR A 460 -6.72 -14.08 29.01
CA THR A 460 -7.26 -15.32 28.44
C THR A 460 -8.64 -15.06 27.80
N SER A 461 -9.50 -14.26 28.45
CA SER A 461 -10.78 -13.88 27.92
C SER A 461 -10.70 -13.04 26.63
N ILE A 462 -9.73 -12.15 26.50
CA ILE A 462 -9.51 -11.35 25.27
C ILE A 462 -9.07 -12.24 24.14
N VAL A 463 -8.12 -13.14 24.38
CA VAL A 463 -7.60 -14.08 23.37
C VAL A 463 -8.71 -15.07 22.95
N GLU A 464 -9.44 -15.64 23.87
CA GLU A 464 -10.58 -16.53 23.61
C GLU A 464 -11.68 -15.83 22.81
N ARG A 465 -11.89 -14.55 23.05
CA ARG A 465 -12.88 -13.73 22.31
C ARG A 465 -12.44 -13.39 20.90
N ARG A 466 -11.16 -13.11 20.72
CA ARG A 466 -10.60 -12.66 19.43
C ARG A 466 -10.17 -13.82 18.53
N TYR A 467 -9.69 -14.89 19.15
CA TYR A 467 -9.18 -16.09 18.48
C TYR A 467 -9.74 -17.38 19.11
N PRO A 468 -11.03 -17.67 18.98
CA PRO A 468 -11.67 -18.85 19.60
C PRO A 468 -11.07 -20.18 19.15
N TRP A 469 -10.44 -20.21 17.97
CA TRP A 469 -9.71 -21.37 17.45
C TRP A 469 -8.43 -21.72 18.25
N ALA A 470 -7.92 -20.75 19.05
CA ALA A 470 -6.82 -20.99 19.97
C ALA A 470 -7.26 -21.60 21.33
N GLU A 471 -8.55 -21.64 21.60
CA GLU A 471 -9.12 -22.06 22.91
C GLU A 471 -8.66 -23.44 23.36
N SER A 472 -8.58 -24.41 22.46
CA SER A 472 -8.22 -25.80 22.80
C SER A 472 -6.77 -25.93 23.28
N ARG A 473 -5.86 -25.07 22.82
CA ARG A 473 -4.47 -25.04 23.27
C ARG A 473 -4.25 -24.24 24.55
N MET A 474 -5.09 -23.24 24.76
CA MET A 474 -5.09 -22.45 25.99
C MET A 474 -5.59 -23.24 27.22
N ALA A 475 -6.16 -24.43 27.01
CA ALA A 475 -6.63 -25.32 28.08
C ALA A 475 -5.53 -25.82 29.01
N GLY A 476 -4.25 -25.70 28.65
CA GLY A 476 -3.08 -25.99 29.50
C GLY A 476 -2.68 -24.86 30.47
N ILE A 477 -3.34 -23.70 30.44
CA ILE A 477 -3.13 -22.61 31.40
C ILE A 477 -3.81 -22.98 32.75
N PRO A 478 -3.13 -22.76 33.92
CA PRO A 478 -3.61 -23.23 35.20
C PRO A 478 -5.03 -22.80 35.55
N PRO A 479 -5.82 -23.67 36.24
CA PRO A 479 -7.25 -23.44 36.49
C PRO A 479 -7.62 -22.21 37.36
N GLN A 480 -6.63 -21.58 38.01
CA GLN A 480 -6.85 -20.32 38.75
C GLN A 480 -7.34 -19.16 37.83
N SER A 481 -7.10 -19.25 36.54
CA SER A 481 -7.66 -18.33 35.53
C SER A 481 -9.06 -18.73 35.05
N ARG A 482 -9.54 -19.94 35.36
CA ARG A 482 -10.87 -20.42 34.96
C ARG A 482 -12.03 -19.96 35.85
N GLU A 483 -11.76 -19.61 37.11
CA GLU A 483 -12.81 -19.16 38.05
C GLU A 483 -13.42 -17.79 37.69
N VAL A 484 -12.73 -16.97 36.89
CA VAL A 484 -13.30 -15.74 36.33
C VAL A 484 -14.31 -16.00 35.20
N ARG A 485 -14.45 -17.25 34.74
CA ARG A 485 -15.55 -17.70 33.85
C ARG A 485 -16.94 -17.52 34.44
N ALA A 486 -17.07 -17.31 35.71
CA ALA A 486 -18.33 -17.31 36.45
C ALA A 486 -18.89 -15.92 36.82
N LEU A 487 -18.37 -14.84 36.28
CA LEU A 487 -19.14 -13.60 36.28
C LEU A 487 -20.32 -13.81 35.33
N PRO A 488 -21.57 -13.89 35.87
CA PRO A 488 -22.72 -14.05 35.01
C PRO A 488 -22.80 -12.83 34.12
N ALA A 489 -22.50 -13.04 32.85
CA ALA A 489 -22.79 -12.06 31.82
C ALA A 489 -24.30 -11.80 31.92
N ARG A 490 -24.68 -10.67 32.47
CA ARG A 490 -26.06 -10.21 32.38
C ARG A 490 -26.44 -10.15 30.91
N PRO A 491 -27.37 -10.95 30.42
CA PRO A 491 -27.77 -10.88 29.03
C PRO A 491 -28.41 -9.52 28.82
N GLY A 492 -27.71 -8.62 28.15
CA GLY A 492 -28.25 -7.32 27.79
C GLY A 492 -27.30 -6.17 27.58
N ASN A 493 -26.08 -6.19 28.15
CA ASN A 493 -25.19 -5.01 28.17
C ASN A 493 -23.81 -5.17 27.51
N GLU A 494 -23.58 -6.23 26.74
CA GLU A 494 -22.38 -6.33 25.91
C GLU A 494 -22.55 -5.53 24.63
N PRO A 495 -21.54 -4.71 24.22
CA PRO A 495 -21.63 -4.00 22.96
C PRO A 495 -21.80 -4.99 21.81
N PRO A 496 -22.60 -4.65 20.79
CA PRO A 496 -22.92 -5.55 19.66
C PRO A 496 -21.69 -6.15 18.98
N SER A 497 -20.58 -5.40 18.94
CA SER A 497 -19.30 -5.84 18.40
C SER A 497 -18.70 -7.05 19.13
N VAL A 498 -18.91 -7.18 20.42
CA VAL A 498 -18.38 -8.30 21.22
C VAL A 498 -19.22 -9.57 21.04
N ARG A 499 -20.55 -9.45 20.93
CA ARG A 499 -21.43 -10.61 20.65
C ARG A 499 -21.17 -11.20 19.27
N VAL A 500 -20.94 -10.36 18.29
CA VAL A 500 -20.75 -10.77 16.90
C VAL A 500 -19.36 -11.41 16.69
N SER A 501 -18.32 -10.94 17.39
CA SER A 501 -16.97 -11.49 17.23
C SER A 501 -16.79 -12.91 17.79
N GLN A 502 -17.65 -13.34 18.73
CA GLN A 502 -17.57 -14.69 19.30
C GLN A 502 -18.30 -15.76 18.47
N GLN A 503 -19.34 -15.36 17.73
CA GLN A 503 -20.22 -16.34 17.06
C GLN A 503 -19.56 -17.09 15.89
N PRO A 504 -18.85 -16.46 14.94
CA PRO A 504 -18.36 -17.16 13.78
C PRO A 504 -17.43 -18.33 14.09
N TRP A 505 -16.56 -18.22 15.08
CA TRP A 505 -15.60 -19.28 15.43
C TRP A 505 -16.19 -20.39 16.30
N ARG A 506 -17.08 -20.05 17.24
CA ARG A 506 -17.84 -21.08 17.97
C ARG A 506 -18.65 -21.96 17.05
N LEU A 507 -19.00 -21.43 15.89
CA LEU A 507 -19.74 -22.06 14.84
C LEU A 507 -18.89 -23.00 13.99
N LEU A 508 -17.62 -22.62 13.77
CA LEU A 508 -16.63 -23.47 13.08
C LEU A 508 -16.16 -24.64 13.97
N LEU A 509 -16.13 -24.44 15.29
CA LEU A 509 -15.58 -25.41 16.25
C LEU A 509 -16.64 -26.20 17.04
N GLY A 510 -17.90 -25.75 17.06
CA GLY A 510 -19.02 -26.38 17.74
C GLY A 510 -19.98 -27.12 16.80
N PRO A 511 -20.98 -27.81 17.33
CA PRO A 511 -22.03 -28.36 16.51
C PRO A 511 -22.79 -27.24 15.81
N TRP A 512 -22.97 -27.37 14.51
CA TRP A 512 -23.63 -26.39 13.64
C TRP A 512 -25.12 -26.25 14.01
N ARG A 513 -25.44 -25.44 14.99
CA ARG A 513 -26.81 -25.17 15.43
C ARG A 513 -27.05 -23.68 15.43
N GLY A 514 -27.93 -23.21 14.55
CA GLY A 514 -28.36 -21.82 14.53
C GLY A 514 -28.12 -21.03 13.24
N ASP A 515 -28.52 -19.79 13.24
CA ASP A 515 -28.50 -18.90 12.08
C ASP A 515 -27.15 -18.22 11.92
N PHE A 516 -26.15 -18.98 11.49
CA PHE A 516 -24.76 -18.55 11.38
C PHE A 516 -24.51 -17.60 10.22
N VAL A 517 -25.21 -17.84 9.12
CA VAL A 517 -25.13 -17.01 7.93
C VAL A 517 -25.55 -15.58 8.25
N THR A 518 -26.67 -15.43 8.97
CA THR A 518 -27.15 -14.12 9.40
C THR A 518 -26.17 -13.44 10.36
N ALA A 519 -25.62 -14.16 11.33
CA ALA A 519 -24.63 -13.60 12.26
C ALA A 519 -23.34 -13.15 11.56
N ALA A 520 -22.85 -13.93 10.59
CA ALA A 520 -21.68 -13.57 9.78
C ALA A 520 -21.97 -12.32 8.92
N GLU A 521 -23.13 -12.25 8.31
CA GLU A 521 -23.52 -11.07 7.51
C GLU A 521 -23.70 -9.81 8.36
N GLU A 522 -24.36 -9.91 9.53
CA GLU A 522 -24.46 -8.78 10.45
C GLU A 522 -23.09 -8.25 10.88
N MET A 523 -22.13 -9.15 11.13
CA MET A 523 -20.75 -8.78 11.43
C MET A 523 -20.14 -7.99 10.29
N LEU A 524 -20.23 -8.52 9.07
CA LEU A 524 -19.65 -7.90 7.88
C LEU A 524 -20.28 -6.55 7.52
N GLN A 525 -21.58 -6.39 7.80
CA GLN A 525 -22.30 -5.14 7.54
C GLN A 525 -22.00 -4.05 8.55
N ARG A 526 -21.79 -4.42 9.83
CA ARG A 526 -21.70 -3.45 10.94
C ARG A 526 -20.27 -3.09 11.31
N SER A 527 -19.27 -3.85 10.88
CA SER A 527 -17.89 -3.64 11.30
C SER A 527 -17.06 -2.93 10.26
N ALA A 528 -16.45 -1.81 10.65
CA ALA A 528 -15.39 -1.20 9.87
C ALA A 528 -14.13 -2.09 9.93
N LEU A 529 -13.33 -2.09 8.86
CA LEU A 529 -12.07 -2.83 8.80
C LEU A 529 -11.01 -2.09 9.62
N THR A 530 -10.57 -2.70 10.71
CA THR A 530 -9.53 -2.23 11.63
C THR A 530 -8.69 -3.41 12.10
N ASP A 531 -7.56 -3.20 12.76
CA ASP A 531 -6.77 -4.30 13.34
C ASP A 531 -7.58 -5.14 14.34
N ALA A 532 -8.50 -4.51 15.07
CA ALA A 532 -9.36 -5.20 16.04
C ALA A 532 -10.44 -6.06 15.38
N THR A 533 -10.96 -5.66 14.21
CA THR A 533 -12.05 -6.34 13.50
C THR A 533 -11.59 -7.26 12.40
N MET A 534 -10.31 -7.25 12.07
CA MET A 534 -9.72 -8.02 10.99
C MET A 534 -10.00 -9.53 11.12
N GLU A 535 -9.72 -10.12 12.28
CA GLU A 535 -9.96 -11.54 12.52
C GLU A 535 -11.45 -11.91 12.54
N PRO A 536 -12.32 -11.16 13.24
CA PRO A 536 -13.75 -11.35 13.15
C PRO A 536 -14.28 -11.31 11.70
N ILE A 537 -13.85 -10.35 10.88
CA ILE A 537 -14.25 -10.22 9.47
C ILE A 537 -13.78 -11.43 8.65
N THR A 538 -12.51 -11.82 8.81
CA THR A 538 -11.94 -13.01 8.15
C THR A 538 -12.74 -14.27 8.51
N SER A 539 -13.09 -14.41 9.78
CA SER A 539 -13.85 -15.53 10.31
C SER A 539 -15.27 -15.58 9.76
N ALA A 540 -15.92 -14.41 9.66
CA ALA A 540 -17.26 -14.32 9.09
C ALA A 540 -17.29 -14.74 7.61
N ILE A 541 -16.27 -14.33 6.82
CA ILE A 541 -16.14 -14.79 5.42
C ILE A 541 -15.94 -16.30 5.36
N LYS A 542 -15.09 -16.87 6.23
CA LYS A 542 -14.90 -18.32 6.30
C LYS A 542 -16.18 -19.07 6.71
N CYS A 543 -16.98 -18.51 7.62
CA CYS A 543 -18.29 -19.05 7.96
C CYS A 543 -19.21 -19.12 6.72
N LEU A 544 -19.30 -18.04 5.95
CA LEU A 544 -20.07 -18.03 4.71
C LEU A 544 -19.56 -19.07 3.71
N LEU A 545 -18.24 -19.16 3.53
CA LEU A 545 -17.62 -20.13 2.63
C LEU A 545 -17.95 -21.57 3.03
N PHE A 546 -17.78 -21.91 4.29
CA PHE A 546 -17.98 -23.27 4.81
C PHE A 546 -19.45 -23.66 4.94
N SER A 547 -20.36 -22.69 5.02
CA SER A 547 -21.81 -22.90 4.94
C SER A 547 -22.32 -23.01 3.48
N GLY A 548 -21.44 -23.08 2.50
CA GLY A 548 -21.80 -23.15 1.08
C GLY A 548 -22.31 -21.83 0.48
N GLN A 549 -22.23 -20.71 1.22
CA GLN A 549 -22.68 -19.38 0.76
C GLN A 549 -21.57 -18.69 -0.06
N THR A 550 -21.01 -19.39 -1.06
CA THR A 550 -19.86 -18.91 -1.84
C THR A 550 -20.10 -17.57 -2.52
N LYS A 551 -21.30 -17.32 -3.04
CA LYS A 551 -21.65 -16.04 -3.69
C LYS A 551 -21.61 -14.86 -2.72
N ARG A 552 -22.06 -15.07 -1.47
CA ARG A 552 -22.00 -14.04 -0.42
C ARG A 552 -20.56 -13.81 0.06
N ALA A 553 -19.81 -14.89 0.26
CA ALA A 553 -18.38 -14.82 0.60
C ALA A 553 -17.59 -14.07 -0.47
N ARG A 554 -17.85 -14.34 -1.74
CA ARG A 554 -17.24 -13.63 -2.88
C ARG A 554 -17.53 -12.14 -2.83
N HIS A 555 -18.80 -11.78 -2.67
CA HIS A 555 -19.22 -10.38 -2.62
C HIS A 555 -18.44 -9.60 -1.55
N TRP A 556 -18.36 -10.15 -0.33
CA TRP A 556 -17.64 -9.51 0.76
C TRP A 556 -16.13 -9.44 0.55
N CYS A 557 -15.52 -10.49 -0.02
CA CYS A 557 -14.11 -10.42 -0.43
C CYS A 557 -13.88 -9.28 -1.42
N ASP A 558 -14.73 -9.13 -2.44
CA ASP A 558 -14.61 -8.08 -3.46
C ASP A 558 -14.80 -6.67 -2.86
N VAL A 559 -15.69 -6.50 -1.86
CA VAL A 559 -15.84 -5.22 -1.13
C VAL A 559 -14.58 -4.88 -0.35
N LEU A 560 -14.02 -5.84 0.37
CA LEU A 560 -12.83 -5.64 1.21
C LEU A 560 -11.56 -5.44 0.37
N LEU A 561 -11.44 -6.11 -0.77
CA LEU A 561 -10.34 -5.88 -1.72
C LEU A 561 -10.34 -4.45 -2.26
N ARG A 562 -11.51 -3.90 -2.59
CA ARG A 562 -11.61 -2.48 -2.99
C ARG A 562 -11.25 -1.53 -1.84
N ASN A 563 -11.68 -1.84 -0.61
CA ASN A 563 -11.37 -1.03 0.57
C ASN A 563 -9.86 -1.00 0.84
N THR A 564 -9.22 -2.17 0.91
CA THR A 564 -7.77 -2.29 1.16
C THR A 564 -6.90 -1.70 0.04
N ALA A 565 -7.36 -1.77 -1.21
CA ALA A 565 -6.68 -1.14 -2.35
C ALA A 565 -6.67 0.40 -2.23
N ARG A 566 -7.78 1.01 -1.79
CA ARG A 566 -7.86 2.46 -1.56
C ARG A 566 -6.96 2.94 -0.43
N ARG A 567 -6.82 2.14 0.62
CA ARG A 567 -5.98 2.46 1.79
C ARG A 567 -4.51 2.16 1.56
N GLY A 568 -4.14 1.52 0.46
CA GLY A 568 -2.77 1.07 0.23
C GLY A 568 -2.32 -0.08 1.16
N ALA A 569 -3.24 -0.73 1.88
CA ALA A 569 -2.96 -1.78 2.86
C ALA A 569 -2.63 -3.12 2.17
N GLY A 570 -1.41 -3.25 1.64
CA GLY A 570 -0.96 -4.36 0.78
C GLY A 570 -1.05 -5.74 1.46
N GLY A 571 -0.69 -5.86 2.73
CA GLY A 571 -0.76 -7.12 3.49
C GLY A 571 -2.20 -7.58 3.72
N TRP A 572 -3.09 -6.66 4.09
CA TRP A 572 -4.51 -6.96 4.21
C TRP A 572 -5.14 -7.29 2.86
N HIS A 573 -4.75 -6.57 1.81
CA HIS A 573 -5.20 -6.85 0.44
C HIS A 573 -4.83 -8.28 0.03
N ALA A 574 -3.60 -8.70 0.26
CA ALA A 574 -3.13 -10.04 -0.04
C ALA A 574 -3.89 -11.12 0.74
N MET A 575 -4.20 -10.87 2.01
CA MET A 575 -4.98 -11.81 2.81
C MET A 575 -6.41 -11.98 2.28
N PHE A 576 -7.10 -10.89 1.92
CA PHE A 576 -8.44 -11.00 1.32
C PHE A 576 -8.40 -11.59 -0.10
N ALA A 577 -7.32 -11.37 -0.85
CA ALA A 577 -7.09 -12.04 -2.13
C ALA A 577 -6.95 -13.57 -1.95
N GLY A 578 -6.27 -14.01 -0.89
CA GLY A 578 -6.21 -15.43 -0.49
C GLY A 578 -7.58 -16.02 -0.19
N LEU A 579 -8.39 -15.33 0.62
CA LEU A 579 -9.77 -15.76 0.89
C LEU A 579 -10.62 -15.80 -0.36
N ARG A 580 -10.47 -14.82 -1.24
CA ARG A 580 -11.17 -14.77 -2.54
C ARG A 580 -10.78 -15.96 -3.44
N ALA A 581 -9.51 -16.37 -3.39
CA ALA A 581 -9.00 -17.53 -4.09
C ALA A 581 -9.55 -18.85 -3.49
N GLU A 582 -9.64 -18.96 -2.16
CA GLU A 582 -10.29 -20.11 -1.50
C GLU A 582 -11.76 -20.23 -1.93
N VAL A 583 -12.48 -19.12 -2.04
CA VAL A 583 -13.86 -19.10 -2.56
C VAL A 583 -13.89 -19.55 -4.01
N ALA A 584 -12.98 -19.08 -4.86
CA ALA A 584 -12.91 -19.50 -6.26
C ALA A 584 -12.63 -21.00 -6.41
N LEU A 585 -11.74 -21.57 -5.59
CA LEU A 585 -11.51 -23.02 -5.55
C LEU A 585 -12.77 -23.81 -5.13
N ALA A 586 -13.50 -23.29 -4.13
CA ALA A 586 -14.75 -23.93 -3.68
C ALA A 586 -15.87 -23.85 -4.73
N GLU A 587 -15.80 -22.94 -5.69
CA GLU A 587 -16.71 -22.84 -6.84
C GLU A 587 -16.22 -23.63 -8.05
N GLY A 588 -15.07 -24.31 -7.93
CA GLY A 588 -14.44 -25.04 -9.02
C GLY A 588 -13.88 -24.13 -10.12
N ASN A 589 -13.28 -22.98 -9.73
CA ASN A 589 -12.65 -22.03 -10.65
C ASN A 589 -11.17 -21.79 -10.27
N PRO A 590 -10.27 -22.75 -10.57
CA PRO A 590 -8.87 -22.65 -10.20
C PRO A 590 -8.12 -21.54 -10.95
N GLU A 591 -8.55 -21.17 -12.16
CA GLU A 591 -7.94 -20.06 -12.91
C GLU A 591 -8.16 -18.73 -12.23
N GLU A 592 -9.38 -18.48 -11.73
CA GLU A 592 -9.68 -17.29 -10.94
C GLU A 592 -8.90 -17.27 -9.62
N ALA A 593 -8.76 -18.45 -8.97
CA ALA A 593 -7.98 -18.57 -7.75
C ALA A 593 -6.51 -18.17 -7.99
N GLU A 594 -5.88 -18.69 -9.06
CA GLU A 594 -4.50 -18.32 -9.43
C GLU A 594 -4.37 -16.82 -9.65
N ARG A 595 -5.29 -16.21 -10.42
CA ARG A 595 -5.29 -14.74 -10.67
C ARG A 595 -5.42 -13.91 -9.38
N CYS A 596 -6.30 -14.32 -8.47
CA CYS A 596 -6.46 -13.65 -7.17
C CYS A 596 -5.17 -13.69 -6.35
N ILE A 597 -4.49 -14.84 -6.33
CA ILE A 597 -3.22 -14.99 -5.60
C ILE A 597 -2.12 -14.13 -6.22
N ASP A 598 -1.98 -14.13 -7.55
CA ASP A 598 -0.98 -13.29 -8.23
C ASP A 598 -1.21 -11.80 -7.94
N ALA A 599 -2.47 -11.35 -7.97
CA ALA A 599 -2.83 -9.99 -7.60
C ALA A 599 -2.52 -9.67 -6.14
N GLY A 600 -2.73 -10.62 -5.22
CA GLY A 600 -2.40 -10.46 -3.80
C GLY A 600 -0.90 -10.41 -3.56
N LEU A 601 -0.14 -11.33 -4.14
CA LEU A 601 1.32 -11.39 -3.99
C LEU A 601 2.02 -10.17 -4.58
N SER A 602 1.51 -9.58 -5.66
CA SER A 602 2.08 -8.36 -6.25
C SER A 602 2.03 -7.14 -5.33
N ARG A 603 1.18 -7.16 -4.30
CA ARG A 603 1.05 -6.09 -3.30
C ARG A 603 1.99 -6.23 -2.10
N ILE A 604 2.70 -7.35 -2.00
CA ILE A 604 3.65 -7.62 -0.92
C ILE A 604 5.06 -7.58 -1.52
N THR A 605 5.86 -6.60 -1.13
CA THR A 605 7.22 -6.38 -1.67
C THR A 605 8.20 -7.50 -1.29
N GLU A 606 8.02 -8.11 -0.11
CA GLU A 606 8.90 -9.17 0.42
C GLU A 606 8.17 -10.53 0.55
N HIS A 607 7.37 -10.88 -0.46
CA HIS A 607 6.48 -12.04 -0.41
C HIS A 607 7.16 -13.38 -0.09
N LYS A 608 8.44 -13.56 -0.42
CA LYS A 608 9.17 -14.82 -0.16
C LYS A 608 9.52 -15.06 1.31
N ARG A 609 9.30 -14.09 2.20
CA ARG A 609 9.75 -14.13 3.61
C ARG A 609 8.63 -14.04 4.63
N SER A 610 7.37 -14.23 4.25
CA SER A 610 6.27 -14.18 5.21
C SER A 610 5.44 -15.47 5.24
N VAL A 611 4.95 -15.82 6.42
CA VAL A 611 4.05 -16.96 6.65
C VAL A 611 2.76 -16.80 5.86
N LEU A 612 2.24 -15.55 5.75
CA LEU A 612 1.09 -15.22 4.92
C LEU A 612 1.35 -15.57 3.45
N ALA A 613 2.49 -15.16 2.90
CA ALA A 613 2.83 -15.44 1.50
C ALA A 613 2.91 -16.94 1.22
N CYS A 614 3.47 -17.73 2.15
CA CYS A 614 3.49 -19.20 2.03
C CYS A 614 2.07 -19.79 2.03
N GLY A 615 1.14 -19.22 2.82
CA GLY A 615 -0.27 -19.61 2.79
C GLY A 615 -0.93 -19.32 1.45
N LEU A 616 -0.65 -18.17 0.85
CA LEU A 616 -1.14 -17.81 -0.49
C LEU A 616 -0.57 -18.73 -1.57
N ILE A 617 0.73 -19.01 -1.52
CA ILE A 617 1.41 -19.94 -2.44
C ILE A 617 0.79 -21.33 -2.34
N ALA A 618 0.41 -21.80 -1.15
CA ALA A 618 -0.26 -23.09 -0.99
C ALA A 618 -1.59 -23.13 -1.77
N VAL A 619 -2.42 -22.09 -1.69
CA VAL A 619 -3.67 -21.99 -2.46
C VAL A 619 -3.39 -21.95 -3.96
N GLN A 620 -2.32 -21.25 -4.38
CA GLN A 620 -1.88 -21.21 -5.77
C GLN A 620 -1.47 -22.59 -6.30
N VAL A 621 -0.70 -23.34 -5.51
CA VAL A 621 -0.29 -24.72 -5.85
C VAL A 621 -1.51 -25.64 -6.01
N MET A 622 -2.52 -25.52 -5.12
CA MET A 622 -3.77 -26.28 -5.28
C MET A 622 -4.48 -25.95 -6.59
N ALA A 623 -4.56 -24.67 -6.95
CA ALA A 623 -5.15 -24.22 -8.21
C ALA A 623 -4.38 -24.76 -9.42
N GLN A 624 -3.05 -24.62 -9.41
CA GLN A 624 -2.17 -25.09 -10.48
C GLN A 624 -2.23 -26.62 -10.65
N THR A 625 -2.28 -27.35 -9.54
CA THR A 625 -2.43 -28.81 -9.54
C THR A 625 -3.76 -29.23 -10.18
N ALA A 626 -4.85 -28.56 -9.82
CA ALA A 626 -6.17 -28.83 -10.40
C ALA A 626 -6.22 -28.61 -11.92
N MET A 627 -5.44 -27.61 -12.42
CA MET A 627 -5.31 -27.30 -13.85
C MET A 627 -4.27 -28.17 -14.59
N GLY A 628 -3.48 -29.00 -13.88
CA GLY A 628 -2.39 -29.76 -14.46
C GLY A 628 -1.12 -28.98 -14.74
N LYS A 629 -0.98 -27.78 -14.19
CA LYS A 629 0.23 -26.93 -14.29
C LYS A 629 1.32 -27.41 -13.30
N TYR A 630 1.71 -28.69 -13.41
CA TYR A 630 2.60 -29.33 -12.42
C TYR A 630 3.98 -28.69 -12.32
N GLU A 631 4.56 -28.24 -13.44
CA GLU A 631 5.87 -27.56 -13.43
C GLU A 631 5.84 -26.22 -12.66
N ALA A 632 4.72 -25.50 -12.78
CA ALA A 632 4.53 -24.26 -12.04
C ALA A 632 4.39 -24.53 -10.54
N GLY A 633 3.59 -25.54 -10.17
CA GLY A 633 3.46 -26.00 -8.79
C GLY A 633 4.79 -26.48 -8.19
N ALA A 634 5.56 -27.28 -8.95
CA ALA A 634 6.88 -27.74 -8.52
C ALA A 634 7.84 -26.59 -8.22
N ARG A 635 7.91 -25.58 -9.08
CA ARG A 635 8.76 -24.40 -8.86
C ARG A 635 8.42 -23.70 -7.54
N LYS A 636 7.14 -23.60 -7.22
CA LYS A 636 6.69 -22.97 -5.95
C LYS A 636 7.01 -23.82 -4.73
N LEU A 637 6.85 -25.15 -4.82
CA LEU A 637 7.15 -26.06 -3.72
C LEU A 637 8.65 -26.30 -3.50
N ASN A 638 9.49 -26.13 -4.53
CA ASN A 638 10.94 -26.20 -4.43
C ASN A 638 11.58 -24.98 -3.76
N GLU A 639 10.87 -23.86 -3.66
CA GLU A 639 11.31 -22.74 -2.82
C GLU A 639 11.21 -23.18 -1.35
N PRO A 640 12.28 -23.01 -0.54
CA PRO A 640 12.25 -23.45 0.85
C PRO A 640 11.16 -22.67 1.62
N ALA A 641 10.18 -23.40 2.13
CA ALA A 641 9.16 -22.81 3.00
C ALA A 641 9.81 -22.36 4.32
N LEU A 642 9.32 -21.26 4.87
CA LEU A 642 9.76 -20.82 6.19
C LEU A 642 9.42 -21.87 7.24
N GLN A 643 10.34 -22.16 8.15
CA GLN A 643 10.10 -23.10 9.26
C GLN A 643 8.87 -22.70 10.07
N ALA A 644 8.64 -21.41 10.25
CA ALA A 644 7.49 -20.85 10.94
C ALA A 644 6.13 -21.22 10.27
N VAL A 645 6.10 -21.54 8.98
CA VAL A 645 4.88 -21.98 8.30
C VAL A 645 4.33 -23.27 8.93
N TYR A 646 5.20 -24.23 9.20
CA TYR A 646 4.80 -25.52 9.77
C TYR A 646 4.26 -25.41 11.20
N ALA A 647 4.63 -24.37 11.91
CA ALA A 647 4.10 -24.03 13.23
C ALA A 647 2.83 -23.17 13.19
N SER A 648 2.38 -22.79 12.00
CA SER A 648 1.22 -21.93 11.78
C SER A 648 0.03 -22.69 11.19
N ALA A 649 -1.18 -22.13 11.31
CA ALA A 649 -2.36 -22.69 10.65
C ALA A 649 -2.24 -22.73 9.10
N TYR A 650 -1.40 -21.85 8.51
CA TYR A 650 -1.09 -21.92 7.07
C TYR A 650 -0.28 -23.17 6.71
N GLY A 651 0.44 -23.77 7.68
CA GLY A 651 1.12 -25.05 7.49
C GLY A 651 0.18 -26.19 7.14
N LEU A 652 -1.04 -26.21 7.69
CA LEU A 652 -2.06 -27.19 7.32
C LEU A 652 -2.45 -27.05 5.84
N THR A 653 -2.66 -25.82 5.37
CA THR A 653 -2.96 -25.54 3.96
C THR A 653 -1.78 -25.87 3.06
N TYR A 654 -0.56 -25.55 3.49
CA TYR A 654 0.66 -25.84 2.73
C TYR A 654 0.90 -27.34 2.56
N LEU A 655 0.81 -28.11 3.64
CA LEU A 655 0.97 -29.56 3.60
C LEU A 655 -0.13 -30.21 2.76
N ARG A 656 -1.39 -29.76 2.87
CA ARG A 656 -2.48 -30.23 2.00
C ARG A 656 -2.19 -29.96 0.52
N ALA A 657 -1.74 -28.74 0.19
CA ALA A 657 -1.42 -28.37 -1.17
C ALA A 657 -0.30 -29.25 -1.76
N ARG A 658 0.75 -29.49 -0.96
CA ARG A 658 1.84 -30.38 -1.33
C ARG A 658 1.39 -31.82 -1.47
N GLY A 659 0.55 -32.31 -0.55
CA GLY A 659 -0.04 -33.63 -0.61
C GLY A 659 -0.88 -33.86 -1.87
N HIS A 660 -1.75 -32.90 -2.25
CA HIS A 660 -2.51 -32.95 -3.50
C HIS A 660 -1.62 -32.89 -4.74
N TYR A 661 -0.55 -32.09 -4.71
CA TYR A 661 0.45 -32.07 -5.76
C TYR A 661 1.14 -33.43 -5.90
N ASN A 662 1.60 -34.02 -4.78
CA ASN A 662 2.22 -35.36 -4.74
C ASN A 662 1.28 -36.43 -5.24
N LEU A 663 0.00 -36.39 -4.85
CA LEU A 663 -1.04 -37.28 -5.33
C LEU A 663 -1.23 -37.16 -6.86
N ALA A 664 -1.32 -35.96 -7.38
CA ALA A 664 -1.50 -35.71 -8.80
C ALA A 664 -0.27 -36.08 -9.66
N THR A 665 0.91 -36.10 -9.07
CA THR A 665 2.18 -36.50 -9.70
C THR A 665 2.54 -37.99 -9.40
N ASN A 666 1.61 -38.76 -8.84
CA ASN A 666 1.76 -40.19 -8.51
C ASN A 666 2.88 -40.49 -7.48
N SER A 667 3.18 -39.51 -6.59
CA SER A 667 4.08 -39.68 -5.46
C SER A 667 3.27 -40.04 -4.20
N LEU A 668 2.64 -41.25 -4.22
CA LEU A 668 1.61 -41.64 -3.24
C LEU A 668 2.12 -41.66 -1.79
N ASP A 669 3.33 -42.19 -1.53
CA ASP A 669 3.89 -42.23 -0.17
C ASP A 669 4.09 -40.81 0.42
N ALA A 670 4.59 -39.89 -0.38
CA ALA A 670 4.76 -38.49 0.05
C ALA A 670 3.40 -37.80 0.31
N ALA A 671 2.38 -38.14 -0.49
CA ALA A 671 1.02 -37.63 -0.27
C ALA A 671 0.42 -38.16 1.04
N LEU A 672 0.59 -39.46 1.32
CA LEU A 672 0.16 -40.09 2.57
C LEU A 672 0.82 -39.44 3.78
N ASP A 673 2.15 -39.24 3.75
CA ASP A 673 2.89 -38.57 4.83
C ASP A 673 2.38 -37.16 5.10
N ASP A 674 2.14 -36.40 4.05
CA ASP A 674 1.63 -35.02 4.16
C ASP A 674 0.23 -34.98 4.77
N PHE A 675 -0.72 -35.79 4.28
CA PHE A 675 -2.08 -35.80 4.80
C PHE A 675 -2.17 -36.35 6.22
N MET A 676 -1.34 -37.33 6.58
CA MET A 676 -1.22 -37.80 7.96
C MET A 676 -0.63 -36.73 8.88
N ALA A 677 0.35 -35.96 8.41
CA ALA A 677 0.91 -34.83 9.17
C ALA A 677 -0.15 -33.76 9.42
N VAL A 678 -0.96 -33.43 8.40
CA VAL A 678 -2.11 -32.51 8.54
C VAL A 678 -3.08 -33.05 9.61
N GLY A 679 -3.46 -34.32 9.54
CA GLY A 679 -4.39 -34.92 10.50
C GLY A 679 -3.87 -34.87 11.93
N ARG A 680 -2.61 -35.30 12.15
CA ARG A 680 -1.97 -35.25 13.49
C ARG A 680 -1.91 -33.81 14.02
N THR A 681 -1.56 -32.86 13.19
CA THR A 681 -1.46 -31.44 13.60
C THR A 681 -2.83 -30.85 13.89
N ALA A 682 -3.82 -31.10 13.03
CA ALA A 682 -5.20 -30.65 13.24
C ALA A 682 -5.81 -31.20 14.54
N GLN A 683 -5.59 -32.48 14.82
CA GLN A 683 -6.03 -33.11 16.09
C GLN A 683 -5.33 -32.51 17.30
N ARG A 684 -4.00 -32.37 17.22
CA ARG A 684 -3.19 -31.78 18.29
C ARG A 684 -3.61 -30.34 18.63
N TRP A 685 -4.03 -29.57 17.63
CA TRP A 685 -4.46 -28.19 17.83
C TRP A 685 -5.97 -28.05 18.10
N GLY A 686 -6.75 -29.13 18.12
CA GLY A 686 -8.20 -29.08 18.28
C GLY A 686 -8.93 -28.49 17.08
N LEU A 687 -8.30 -28.49 15.92
CA LEU A 687 -8.82 -27.95 14.66
C LEU A 687 -9.35 -29.04 13.72
N ASP A 688 -9.60 -30.25 14.26
CA ASP A 688 -10.04 -31.42 13.53
C ASP A 688 -11.53 -31.34 13.14
N GLN A 689 -11.85 -30.35 12.31
CA GLN A 689 -13.18 -30.16 11.73
C GLN A 689 -13.16 -30.48 10.23
N PRO A 690 -13.99 -31.44 9.76
CA PRO A 690 -14.00 -31.89 8.36
C PRO A 690 -14.26 -30.76 7.36
N VAL A 691 -15.03 -29.78 7.75
CA VAL A 691 -15.38 -28.61 6.91
C VAL A 691 -14.19 -27.70 6.66
N TRP A 692 -13.31 -27.58 7.64
CA TRP A 692 -12.14 -26.73 7.54
C TRP A 692 -10.92 -27.48 6.99
N VAL A 693 -10.65 -28.67 7.56
CA VAL A 693 -9.49 -29.50 7.18
C VAL A 693 -9.96 -30.92 6.88
N PRO A 694 -10.46 -31.22 5.67
CA PRO A 694 -11.00 -32.53 5.31
C PRO A 694 -9.89 -33.56 5.05
N TRP A 695 -8.90 -33.62 5.94
CA TRP A 695 -7.71 -34.47 5.79
C TRP A 695 -8.04 -35.95 5.67
N ARG A 696 -9.19 -36.38 6.20
CA ARG A 696 -9.63 -37.81 6.07
C ARG A 696 -10.01 -38.14 4.65
N SER A 697 -10.69 -37.27 3.94
CA SER A 697 -10.98 -37.41 2.52
C SER A 697 -9.69 -37.38 1.70
N ASP A 698 -8.80 -36.42 2.01
CA ASP A 698 -7.55 -36.27 1.29
C ASP A 698 -6.67 -37.52 1.44
N LEU A 699 -6.57 -38.04 2.68
CA LEU A 699 -5.85 -39.29 2.99
C LEU A 699 -6.50 -40.50 2.34
N ALA A 700 -7.83 -40.57 2.36
CA ALA A 700 -8.58 -41.67 1.74
C ALA A 700 -8.36 -41.71 0.21
N GLU A 701 -8.30 -40.56 -0.47
CA GLU A 701 -8.01 -40.50 -1.90
C GLU A 701 -6.62 -41.05 -2.23
N ALA A 702 -5.61 -40.75 -1.38
CA ALA A 702 -4.27 -41.34 -1.54
C ALA A 702 -4.23 -42.84 -1.25
N LEU A 703 -4.96 -43.32 -0.22
CA LEU A 703 -5.06 -44.75 0.11
C LEU A 703 -5.77 -45.55 -0.98
N LEU A 704 -6.76 -44.96 -1.64
CA LEU A 704 -7.40 -45.60 -2.82
C LEU A 704 -6.39 -45.78 -3.95
N GLY A 705 -5.49 -44.83 -4.14
CA GLY A 705 -4.40 -44.90 -5.11
C GLY A 705 -3.40 -46.03 -4.80
N THR A 706 -3.19 -46.39 -3.53
CA THR A 706 -2.32 -47.50 -3.09
C THR A 706 -3.06 -48.86 -3.00
N GLY A 707 -4.40 -48.86 -3.15
CA GLY A 707 -5.23 -50.08 -3.06
C GLY A 707 -5.70 -50.44 -1.66
N GLU A 708 -5.53 -49.55 -0.67
CA GLU A 708 -5.91 -49.75 0.73
C GLU A 708 -7.40 -49.39 0.97
N TYR A 709 -8.31 -50.06 0.25
CA TYR A 709 -9.74 -49.70 0.21
C TYR A 709 -10.45 -49.75 1.56
N LYS A 710 -10.11 -50.68 2.45
CA LYS A 710 -10.76 -50.79 3.78
C LYS A 710 -10.45 -49.63 4.69
N GLU A 711 -9.20 -49.17 4.70
CA GLU A 711 -8.80 -48.03 5.54
C GLU A 711 -9.36 -46.71 4.98
N ALA A 712 -9.39 -46.56 3.66
CA ALA A 712 -10.07 -45.44 2.99
C ALA A 712 -11.56 -45.39 3.35
N GLU A 713 -12.29 -46.53 3.27
CA GLU A 713 -13.70 -46.64 3.68
C GLU A 713 -13.91 -46.22 5.12
N ARG A 714 -13.07 -46.69 6.06
CA ARG A 714 -13.13 -46.37 7.49
C ARG A 714 -13.01 -44.85 7.72
N LEU A 715 -12.01 -44.24 7.09
CA LEU A 715 -11.75 -42.79 7.24
C LEU A 715 -12.89 -41.94 6.67
N VAL A 716 -13.40 -42.30 5.51
CA VAL A 716 -14.52 -41.61 4.88
C VAL A 716 -15.80 -41.73 5.70
N LEU A 717 -16.12 -42.91 6.22
CA LEU A 717 -17.28 -43.12 7.10
C LEU A 717 -17.13 -42.32 8.42
N GLU A 718 -15.92 -42.27 9.01
CA GLU A 718 -15.63 -41.45 10.15
C GLU A 718 -15.85 -39.96 9.84
N GLN A 719 -15.41 -39.49 8.66
CA GLN A 719 -15.65 -38.09 8.24
C GLN A 719 -17.13 -37.80 8.08
N ILE A 720 -17.90 -38.66 7.40
CA ILE A 720 -19.34 -38.50 7.22
C ILE A 720 -20.07 -38.44 8.57
N SER A 721 -19.67 -39.28 9.54
CA SER A 721 -20.29 -39.27 10.88
C SER A 721 -20.06 -37.96 11.65
N ARG A 722 -19.08 -37.13 11.25
CA ARG A 722 -18.77 -35.83 11.85
C ARG A 722 -19.35 -34.62 11.08
N LEU A 723 -19.98 -34.89 9.93
CA LEU A 723 -20.62 -33.85 9.11
C LEU A 723 -22.09 -33.72 9.48
N ASP A 724 -22.57 -32.49 9.55
CA ASP A 724 -23.99 -32.16 9.58
C ASP A 724 -24.52 -32.04 8.13
N ASP A 725 -25.82 -32.12 7.94
CA ASP A 725 -26.49 -32.00 6.63
C ASP A 725 -26.25 -30.64 5.92
N ALA A 726 -25.71 -29.67 6.65
CA ALA A 726 -25.45 -28.32 6.13
C ALA A 726 -24.23 -28.19 5.21
N ASN A 727 -23.45 -29.26 4.97
CA ASN A 727 -22.20 -29.23 4.20
C ASN A 727 -22.20 -30.10 2.96
N PRO A 728 -22.98 -29.73 1.93
CA PRO A 728 -23.16 -30.57 0.73
C PRO A 728 -21.83 -30.81 -0.04
N ARG A 729 -20.87 -29.87 0.00
CA ARG A 729 -19.60 -30.01 -0.68
C ARG A 729 -18.78 -31.19 -0.12
N ILE A 730 -18.47 -31.14 1.16
CA ILE A 730 -17.63 -32.16 1.81
C ILE A 730 -18.37 -33.51 1.85
N HIS A 731 -19.69 -33.49 2.05
CA HIS A 731 -20.52 -34.69 2.01
C HIS A 731 -20.49 -35.35 0.61
N GLY A 732 -20.61 -34.56 -0.46
CA GLY A 732 -20.52 -35.04 -1.83
C GLY A 732 -19.15 -35.65 -2.19
N ILE A 733 -18.04 -34.97 -1.78
CA ILE A 733 -16.68 -35.49 -1.93
C ILE A 733 -16.53 -36.82 -1.18
N SER A 734 -16.98 -36.88 0.08
CA SER A 734 -16.92 -38.12 0.89
C SER A 734 -17.71 -39.26 0.28
N LEU A 735 -18.93 -39.02 -0.23
CA LEU A 735 -19.74 -40.03 -0.91
C LEU A 735 -19.08 -40.55 -2.21
N ARG A 736 -18.40 -39.66 -2.96
CA ARG A 736 -17.63 -40.02 -4.15
C ARG A 736 -16.51 -41.01 -3.82
N LEU A 737 -15.72 -40.69 -2.80
CA LEU A 737 -14.61 -41.55 -2.34
C LEU A 737 -15.10 -42.85 -1.71
N LEU A 738 -16.23 -42.79 -0.96
CA LEU A 738 -16.87 -43.98 -0.41
C LEU A 738 -17.32 -44.92 -1.53
N ALA A 739 -17.87 -44.39 -2.62
CA ALA A 739 -18.29 -45.20 -3.76
C ALA A 739 -17.10 -45.94 -4.41
N GLU A 740 -15.93 -45.34 -4.43
CA GLU A 740 -14.72 -45.98 -4.95
C GLU A 740 -14.23 -47.09 -4.00
N ALA A 741 -14.30 -46.86 -2.69
CA ALA A 741 -13.93 -47.83 -1.66
C ALA A 741 -14.92 -49.01 -1.54
N SER A 742 -16.20 -48.81 -1.88
CA SER A 742 -17.29 -49.76 -1.65
C SER A 742 -17.45 -50.82 -2.75
N ALA A 743 -18.24 -51.84 -2.43
CA ALA A 743 -18.56 -52.90 -3.37
C ALA A 743 -19.27 -52.40 -4.65
N PRO A 744 -19.06 -53.01 -5.81
CA PRO A 744 -19.62 -52.57 -7.10
C PRO A 744 -21.14 -52.33 -7.11
N GLY A 745 -21.90 -53.08 -6.32
CA GLY A 745 -23.36 -52.98 -6.25
C GLY A 745 -23.86 -51.69 -5.57
N GLU A 746 -23.08 -51.08 -4.66
CA GLU A 746 -23.45 -49.90 -3.92
C GLU A 746 -22.99 -48.61 -4.62
N ARG A 747 -22.01 -48.75 -5.50
CA ARG A 747 -21.30 -47.64 -6.15
C ARG A 747 -22.21 -46.65 -6.87
N LEU A 748 -23.18 -47.20 -7.64
CA LEU A 748 -24.12 -46.36 -8.39
C LEU A 748 -24.97 -45.48 -7.49
N GLY A 749 -25.50 -46.04 -6.39
CA GLY A 749 -26.33 -45.29 -5.43
C GLY A 749 -25.55 -44.22 -4.71
N LEU A 750 -24.30 -44.50 -4.31
CA LEU A 750 -23.44 -43.55 -3.64
C LEU A 750 -23.03 -42.39 -4.58
N LEU A 751 -22.65 -42.67 -5.83
CA LEU A 751 -22.31 -41.66 -6.82
C LEU A 751 -23.50 -40.78 -7.20
N THR A 752 -24.70 -41.34 -7.31
CA THR A 752 -25.93 -40.55 -7.55
C THR A 752 -26.19 -39.58 -6.43
N ARG A 753 -26.01 -39.99 -5.16
CA ARG A 753 -26.11 -39.11 -3.99
C ARG A 753 -24.98 -38.09 -3.97
N ALA A 754 -23.74 -38.45 -4.31
CA ALA A 754 -22.60 -37.53 -4.40
C ALA A 754 -22.87 -36.42 -5.42
N VAL A 755 -23.35 -36.78 -6.62
CA VAL A 755 -23.71 -35.80 -7.67
C VAL A 755 -24.81 -34.84 -7.18
N ALA A 756 -25.83 -35.34 -6.47
CA ALA A 756 -26.90 -34.52 -5.92
C ALA A 756 -26.35 -33.49 -4.90
N GLN A 757 -25.48 -33.92 -3.97
CA GLN A 757 -24.85 -33.05 -2.99
C GLN A 757 -23.91 -32.00 -3.64
N LEU A 758 -23.10 -32.42 -4.61
CA LEU A 758 -22.17 -31.52 -5.30
C LEU A 758 -22.87 -30.50 -6.20
N ARG A 759 -24.03 -30.82 -6.74
CA ARG A 759 -24.89 -29.82 -7.39
C ARG A 759 -25.38 -28.74 -6.44
N LEU A 760 -25.80 -29.11 -5.24
CA LEU A 760 -26.24 -28.15 -4.21
C LEU A 760 -25.07 -27.25 -3.75
N SER A 761 -23.87 -27.80 -3.69
CA SER A 761 -22.67 -27.02 -3.24
C SER A 761 -22.22 -25.98 -4.24
N GLY A 762 -22.51 -26.12 -5.51
CA GLY A 762 -22.01 -25.27 -6.58
C GLY A 762 -20.54 -25.49 -6.98
N ASP A 763 -19.83 -26.47 -6.40
CA ASP A 763 -18.46 -26.84 -6.78
C ASP A 763 -18.48 -27.61 -8.12
N ARG A 764 -18.15 -26.87 -9.20
CA ARG A 764 -18.20 -27.42 -10.57
C ARG A 764 -17.11 -28.45 -10.83
N LEU A 765 -15.94 -28.32 -10.20
CA LEU A 765 -14.83 -29.25 -10.41
C LEU A 765 -15.09 -30.60 -9.74
N GLU A 766 -15.53 -30.59 -8.48
CA GLU A 766 -15.86 -31.84 -7.78
C GLU A 766 -17.09 -32.52 -8.39
N LEU A 767 -18.06 -31.71 -8.87
CA LEU A 767 -19.19 -32.27 -9.63
C LEU A 767 -18.73 -32.95 -10.93
N ALA A 768 -17.75 -32.35 -11.63
CA ALA A 768 -17.18 -32.97 -12.82
C ALA A 768 -16.48 -34.31 -12.51
N ARG A 769 -15.75 -34.39 -11.40
CA ARG A 769 -15.10 -35.61 -10.90
C ARG A 769 -16.16 -36.67 -10.61
N ALA A 770 -17.22 -36.34 -9.86
CA ALA A 770 -18.29 -37.29 -9.52
C ALA A 770 -19.07 -37.76 -10.75
N LEU A 771 -19.31 -36.89 -11.71
CA LEU A 771 -19.95 -37.28 -12.98
C LEU A 771 -19.06 -38.16 -13.85
N CYS A 772 -17.75 -37.97 -13.83
CA CYS A 772 -16.78 -38.84 -14.50
C CYS A 772 -16.85 -40.26 -13.91
N ASP A 773 -16.76 -40.36 -12.57
CA ASP A 773 -16.84 -41.64 -11.86
C ASP A 773 -18.20 -42.33 -12.07
N LEU A 774 -19.29 -41.56 -12.13
CA LEU A 774 -20.64 -42.07 -12.45
C LEU A 774 -20.71 -42.60 -13.88
N GLY A 775 -20.14 -41.91 -14.86
CA GLY A 775 -20.05 -42.32 -16.25
C GLY A 775 -19.28 -43.65 -16.42
N GLU A 776 -18.15 -43.79 -15.75
CA GLU A 776 -17.34 -44.99 -15.70
C GLU A 776 -18.14 -46.15 -15.08
N THR A 777 -18.94 -45.88 -14.05
CA THR A 777 -19.77 -46.87 -13.37
C THR A 777 -20.88 -47.35 -14.28
N HIS A 778 -21.62 -46.46 -14.96
CA HIS A 778 -22.64 -46.82 -15.96
C HIS A 778 -22.06 -47.65 -17.11
N LYS A 779 -20.84 -47.30 -17.58
CA LYS A 779 -20.13 -48.08 -18.61
C LYS A 779 -19.87 -49.52 -18.16
N ARG A 780 -19.41 -49.71 -16.91
CA ARG A 780 -19.19 -51.05 -16.34
C ARG A 780 -20.48 -51.86 -16.17
N LEU A 781 -21.59 -51.17 -15.90
CA LEU A 781 -22.92 -51.78 -15.76
C LEU A 781 -23.61 -52.05 -17.11
N GLY A 782 -22.99 -51.68 -18.25
CA GLY A 782 -23.55 -51.92 -19.57
C GLY A 782 -24.62 -50.94 -20.00
N ASP A 783 -24.65 -49.74 -19.42
CA ASP A 783 -25.53 -48.63 -19.84
C ASP A 783 -24.74 -47.55 -20.58
N PRO A 784 -24.47 -47.71 -21.88
CA PRO A 784 -23.66 -46.78 -22.64
C PRO A 784 -24.31 -45.41 -22.82
N ALA A 785 -25.65 -45.32 -22.76
CA ALA A 785 -26.35 -44.07 -22.97
C ALA A 785 -26.17 -43.14 -21.75
N GLN A 786 -26.36 -43.65 -20.54
CA GLN A 786 -26.11 -42.90 -19.32
C GLN A 786 -24.61 -42.59 -19.11
N ALA A 787 -23.75 -43.54 -19.48
CA ALA A 787 -22.30 -43.35 -19.45
C ALA A 787 -21.87 -42.17 -20.32
N ALA A 788 -22.32 -42.14 -21.59
CA ALA A 788 -21.99 -41.05 -22.54
C ALA A 788 -22.53 -39.69 -22.06
N MET A 789 -23.75 -39.67 -21.50
CA MET A 789 -24.36 -38.43 -21.00
C MET A 789 -23.60 -37.89 -19.78
N ALA A 790 -23.30 -38.72 -18.79
CA ALA A 790 -22.57 -38.33 -17.58
C ALA A 790 -21.14 -37.84 -17.93
N SER A 791 -20.45 -38.59 -18.79
CA SER A 791 -19.08 -38.25 -19.21
C SER A 791 -19.01 -36.99 -20.06
N ARG A 792 -19.96 -36.74 -20.94
CA ARG A 792 -20.04 -35.49 -21.70
C ARG A 792 -20.20 -34.29 -20.75
N ARG A 793 -21.11 -34.40 -19.80
CA ARG A 793 -21.34 -33.37 -18.80
C ARG A 793 -20.11 -33.14 -17.92
N ALA A 794 -19.44 -34.21 -17.49
CA ALA A 794 -18.18 -34.15 -16.75
C ALA A 794 -17.10 -33.38 -17.55
N TRP A 795 -16.97 -33.69 -18.84
CA TRP A 795 -16.00 -33.04 -19.71
C TRP A 795 -16.27 -31.54 -19.92
N GLU A 796 -17.55 -31.16 -20.14
CA GLU A 796 -17.94 -29.78 -20.27
C GLU A 796 -17.54 -28.96 -19.01
N LEU A 797 -17.91 -29.47 -17.84
CA LEU A 797 -17.54 -28.81 -16.56
C LEU A 797 -16.04 -28.80 -16.34
N ALA A 798 -15.33 -29.89 -16.57
CA ALA A 798 -13.87 -29.95 -16.42
C ALA A 798 -13.17 -28.94 -17.31
N ARG A 799 -13.65 -28.78 -18.55
CA ARG A 799 -13.12 -27.76 -19.48
C ARG A 799 -13.42 -26.33 -19.02
N GLU A 800 -14.63 -26.07 -18.53
CA GLU A 800 -14.99 -24.77 -17.98
C GLU A 800 -14.15 -24.40 -16.75
N CYS A 801 -13.72 -25.40 -15.98
CA CYS A 801 -12.83 -25.25 -14.84
C CYS A 801 -11.35 -25.20 -15.22
N GLY A 802 -10.97 -25.36 -16.49
CA GLY A 802 -9.57 -25.48 -16.92
C GLY A 802 -8.85 -26.73 -16.38
N ALA A 803 -9.60 -27.77 -15.95
CA ALA A 803 -9.06 -28.97 -15.35
C ALA A 803 -8.60 -30.00 -16.42
N GLU A 804 -7.49 -29.68 -17.10
CA GLU A 804 -6.96 -30.48 -18.20
C GLU A 804 -6.68 -31.96 -17.83
N PRO A 805 -6.15 -32.29 -16.62
CA PRO A 805 -5.96 -33.68 -16.22
C PRO A 805 -7.28 -34.49 -16.22
N LEU A 806 -8.37 -33.88 -15.75
CA LEU A 806 -9.69 -34.52 -15.76
C LEU A 806 -10.24 -34.63 -17.18
N CYS A 807 -10.06 -33.62 -18.02
CA CYS A 807 -10.40 -33.70 -19.44
C CYS A 807 -9.65 -34.84 -20.14
N ALA A 808 -8.36 -35.00 -19.88
CA ALA A 808 -7.54 -36.10 -20.41
C ALA A 808 -8.02 -37.48 -19.91
N ARG A 809 -8.34 -37.60 -18.61
CA ARG A 809 -8.91 -38.84 -18.04
C ARG A 809 -10.21 -39.24 -18.72
N ILE A 810 -11.12 -38.30 -18.95
CA ILE A 810 -12.41 -38.58 -19.60
C ILE A 810 -12.21 -39.01 -21.06
N ARG A 811 -11.30 -38.36 -21.81
CA ARG A 811 -10.96 -38.77 -23.20
C ARG A 811 -10.42 -40.20 -23.27
N LEU A 812 -9.49 -40.54 -22.38
CA LEU A 812 -8.90 -41.88 -22.31
C LEU A 812 -9.95 -42.99 -22.00
N ALA A 813 -10.94 -42.69 -21.14
CA ALA A 813 -11.98 -43.63 -20.75
C ALA A 813 -13.01 -43.93 -21.87
N HIS A 814 -13.19 -42.99 -22.83
CA HIS A 814 -14.28 -43.09 -23.83
C HIS A 814 -13.81 -43.11 -25.28
N GLY A 815 -12.49 -43.11 -25.56
CA GLY A 815 -11.91 -43.03 -26.90
C GLY A 815 -11.96 -41.64 -27.53
N ASP A 816 -11.23 -41.43 -28.62
CA ASP A 816 -11.12 -40.16 -29.32
C ASP A 816 -12.38 -39.78 -30.16
N ASP A 817 -13.52 -40.44 -29.94
CA ASP A 817 -14.73 -40.12 -30.66
C ASP A 817 -15.24 -38.71 -30.38
N ASP A 818 -14.88 -37.80 -31.30
CA ASP A 818 -15.56 -36.53 -31.61
C ASP A 818 -15.86 -35.53 -30.45
N TRP A 819 -14.95 -35.43 -29.46
CA TRP A 819 -15.04 -34.40 -28.40
C TRP A 819 -14.64 -33.01 -28.91
N GLY A 820 -14.09 -32.91 -30.14
CA GLY A 820 -13.52 -31.70 -30.72
C GLY A 820 -14.34 -30.97 -31.78
N THR A 821 -15.29 -31.59 -32.42
CA THR A 821 -16.15 -30.97 -33.42
C THR A 821 -17.41 -30.41 -32.77
N ARG A 822 -17.29 -29.22 -32.25
CA ARG A 822 -18.41 -28.40 -31.87
C ARG A 822 -19.09 -27.87 -33.12
N PRO A 823 -20.41 -28.02 -33.31
CA PRO A 823 -21.14 -27.05 -34.08
C PRO A 823 -20.93 -25.68 -33.42
N GLU A 824 -20.50 -24.69 -34.21
CA GLU A 824 -20.33 -23.30 -33.72
C GLU A 824 -21.49 -22.91 -32.81
N LYS A 825 -21.15 -22.50 -31.58
CA LYS A 825 -22.11 -21.94 -30.63
C LYS A 825 -22.80 -20.76 -31.31
N THR A 826 -23.96 -20.98 -31.82
CA THR A 826 -24.97 -19.91 -31.77
C THR A 826 -25.26 -19.75 -30.28
N VAL A 827 -24.71 -18.71 -29.69
CA VAL A 827 -25.10 -18.24 -28.36
C VAL A 827 -26.57 -17.86 -28.50
N VAL A 828 -27.46 -18.79 -28.19
CA VAL A 828 -28.88 -18.49 -28.06
C VAL A 828 -28.99 -17.76 -26.73
N ASP A 829 -29.10 -16.45 -26.79
CA ASP A 829 -29.38 -15.63 -25.62
C ASP A 829 -30.74 -16.05 -25.06
N THR A 830 -30.70 -16.88 -24.00
CA THR A 830 -31.89 -17.38 -23.31
C THR A 830 -32.73 -16.28 -22.70
N ARG A 831 -32.18 -15.06 -22.60
CA ARG A 831 -32.93 -13.90 -22.08
C ARG A 831 -33.94 -13.34 -23.06
N GLU A 832 -33.81 -13.59 -24.35
CA GLU A 832 -34.78 -13.15 -25.37
C GLU A 832 -35.92 -14.15 -25.63
N ALA A 833 -35.75 -15.46 -25.31
CA ALA A 833 -36.80 -16.47 -25.51
C ALA A 833 -37.75 -16.52 -24.32
N LYS A 834 -38.93 -15.90 -24.39
CA LYS A 834 -39.98 -15.96 -23.37
C LYS A 834 -40.57 -17.39 -23.26
N LEU A 835 -39.88 -18.31 -22.54
CA LEU A 835 -40.47 -19.57 -22.14
C LEU A 835 -41.47 -19.37 -21.03
N SER A 836 -42.61 -20.05 -21.05
CA SER A 836 -43.56 -20.11 -19.94
C SER A 836 -42.97 -20.90 -18.76
N ASP A 837 -43.46 -20.70 -17.55
CA ASP A 837 -42.93 -21.40 -16.35
C ASP A 837 -43.03 -22.93 -16.47
N SER A 838 -44.08 -23.43 -17.11
CA SER A 838 -44.20 -24.87 -17.39
C SER A 838 -43.19 -25.33 -18.43
N GLU A 839 -42.91 -24.55 -19.48
CA GLU A 839 -41.89 -24.83 -20.48
C GLU A 839 -40.48 -24.80 -19.87
N LYS A 840 -40.21 -23.84 -18.96
CA LYS A 840 -38.96 -23.75 -18.23
C LYS A 840 -38.73 -24.99 -17.35
N ARG A 841 -39.74 -25.41 -16.55
CA ARG A 841 -39.61 -26.61 -15.69
C ARG A 841 -39.37 -27.88 -16.51
N VAL A 842 -40.15 -28.10 -17.58
CA VAL A 842 -39.95 -29.26 -18.46
C VAL A 842 -38.58 -29.20 -19.15
N ALA A 843 -38.20 -28.04 -19.65
CA ALA A 843 -36.90 -27.86 -20.29
C ALA A 843 -35.73 -28.04 -19.30
N ALA A 844 -35.86 -27.52 -18.08
CA ALA A 844 -34.88 -27.72 -17.01
C ALA A 844 -34.68 -29.20 -16.66
N LEU A 845 -35.79 -29.92 -16.44
CA LEU A 845 -35.70 -31.36 -16.16
C LEU A 845 -35.15 -32.17 -17.37
N ALA A 846 -35.54 -31.77 -18.57
CA ALA A 846 -34.99 -32.38 -19.79
C ALA A 846 -33.51 -32.08 -19.96
N ALA A 847 -33.07 -30.85 -19.66
CA ALA A 847 -31.66 -30.49 -19.65
C ALA A 847 -30.87 -31.21 -18.56
N CYS A 848 -31.51 -31.51 -17.41
CA CYS A 848 -30.95 -32.36 -16.35
C CYS A 848 -30.88 -33.87 -16.74
N GLY A 849 -31.38 -34.26 -17.90
CA GLY A 849 -31.27 -35.62 -18.41
C GLY A 849 -32.41 -36.55 -18.01
N TYR A 850 -33.47 -36.08 -17.36
CA TYR A 850 -34.63 -36.90 -17.01
C TYR A 850 -35.38 -37.37 -18.26
N THR A 851 -35.77 -38.66 -18.34
CA THR A 851 -36.58 -39.16 -19.47
C THR A 851 -37.97 -38.49 -19.47
N ASN A 852 -38.63 -38.45 -20.61
CA ASN A 852 -40.01 -37.93 -20.69
C ASN A 852 -40.97 -38.57 -19.69
N ARG A 853 -40.70 -39.83 -19.33
CA ARG A 853 -41.47 -40.59 -18.36
C ARG A 853 -41.19 -40.15 -16.92
N ASP A 854 -39.91 -39.86 -16.61
CA ASP A 854 -39.51 -39.31 -15.30
C ASP A 854 -40.05 -37.89 -15.10
N ILE A 855 -39.94 -37.05 -16.14
CA ILE A 855 -40.50 -35.71 -16.13
C ILE A 855 -42.02 -35.71 -15.94
N SER A 856 -42.70 -36.65 -16.61
CA SER A 856 -44.14 -36.79 -16.48
C SER A 856 -44.57 -37.22 -15.05
N SER A 857 -43.79 -38.09 -14.44
CA SER A 857 -44.04 -38.54 -13.05
C SER A 857 -43.75 -37.42 -12.05
N GLN A 858 -42.67 -36.66 -12.26
CA GLN A 858 -42.23 -35.64 -11.34
C GLN A 858 -43.08 -34.33 -11.40
N LEU A 859 -43.63 -34.02 -12.56
CA LEU A 859 -44.49 -32.87 -12.75
C LEU A 859 -45.98 -33.20 -12.73
N TYR A 860 -46.36 -34.46 -12.50
CA TYR A 860 -47.74 -34.93 -12.51
C TYR A 860 -48.50 -34.58 -13.79
N ILE A 861 -47.86 -34.74 -14.95
CA ILE A 861 -48.40 -34.48 -16.29
C ILE A 861 -48.23 -35.72 -17.18
N THR A 862 -48.95 -35.84 -18.31
CA THR A 862 -48.78 -36.96 -19.21
C THR A 862 -47.48 -36.87 -20.03
N VAL A 863 -46.94 -38.01 -20.45
CA VAL A 863 -45.77 -38.09 -21.32
C VAL A 863 -45.98 -37.28 -22.61
N SER A 864 -47.18 -37.32 -23.18
CA SER A 864 -47.54 -36.54 -24.35
C SER A 864 -47.50 -35.02 -24.09
N THR A 865 -47.87 -34.60 -22.89
CA THR A 865 -47.77 -33.18 -22.47
C THR A 865 -46.31 -32.74 -22.37
N VAL A 866 -45.43 -33.61 -21.85
CA VAL A 866 -43.97 -33.36 -21.81
C VAL A 866 -43.39 -33.15 -23.21
N GLU A 867 -43.76 -34.04 -24.15
CA GLU A 867 -43.34 -33.98 -25.56
C GLU A 867 -43.81 -32.67 -26.26
N GLN A 868 -45.06 -32.26 -25.97
CA GLN A 868 -45.57 -31.00 -26.49
C GLN A 868 -44.80 -29.78 -25.95
N HIS A 869 -44.52 -29.80 -24.65
CA HIS A 869 -43.71 -28.72 -24.07
C HIS A 869 -42.29 -28.67 -24.67
N LEU A 870 -41.61 -29.81 -24.77
CA LEU A 870 -40.29 -29.92 -25.36
C LEU A 870 -40.25 -29.45 -26.81
N THR A 871 -41.26 -29.83 -27.63
CA THR A 871 -41.39 -29.38 -29.02
C THR A 871 -41.53 -27.89 -29.11
N ARG A 872 -42.32 -27.26 -28.22
CA ARG A 872 -42.46 -25.80 -28.13
C ARG A 872 -41.18 -25.13 -27.68
N VAL A 873 -40.47 -25.65 -26.68
CA VAL A 873 -39.19 -25.21 -26.22
C VAL A 873 -38.16 -25.24 -27.34
N TYR A 874 -38.02 -26.36 -28.06
CA TYR A 874 -37.05 -26.47 -29.17
C TYR A 874 -37.34 -25.43 -30.26
N ARG A 875 -38.61 -25.20 -30.59
CA ARG A 875 -39.00 -24.20 -31.58
C ARG A 875 -38.70 -22.77 -31.07
N LYS A 876 -38.97 -22.44 -29.80
CA LYS A 876 -38.70 -21.12 -29.21
C LYS A 876 -37.23 -20.83 -29.07
N LEU A 877 -36.44 -21.84 -28.71
CA LEU A 877 -35.01 -21.73 -28.58
C LEU A 877 -34.25 -21.92 -29.90
N LYS A 878 -34.99 -22.24 -31.00
CA LYS A 878 -34.42 -22.51 -32.33
C LYS A 878 -33.34 -23.62 -32.29
N ILE A 879 -33.57 -24.67 -31.52
CA ILE A 879 -32.70 -25.85 -31.36
C ILE A 879 -33.29 -27.09 -32.03
N GLY A 880 -32.43 -27.98 -32.54
CA GLY A 880 -32.84 -29.17 -33.28
C GLY A 880 -33.27 -30.34 -32.41
N GLY A 881 -33.09 -30.28 -31.12
CA GLY A 881 -33.49 -31.40 -30.23
C GLY A 881 -32.92 -31.27 -28.80
N ARG A 882 -33.22 -32.28 -27.99
CA ARG A 882 -32.93 -32.34 -26.55
C ARG A 882 -31.45 -32.11 -26.23
N GLN A 883 -30.56 -32.61 -27.06
CA GLN A 883 -29.09 -32.48 -26.84
C GLN A 883 -28.57 -31.04 -26.94
N GLN A 884 -29.37 -30.15 -27.51
CA GLN A 884 -29.01 -28.73 -27.70
C GLN A 884 -29.68 -27.79 -26.68
N LEU A 885 -30.38 -28.34 -25.69
CA LEU A 885 -30.98 -27.53 -24.61
C LEU A 885 -29.91 -26.76 -23.85
N PRO A 886 -30.09 -25.45 -23.67
CA PRO A 886 -29.16 -24.62 -22.91
C PRO A 886 -29.10 -25.04 -21.44
N ILE A 887 -27.90 -25.12 -20.92
CA ILE A 887 -27.60 -25.57 -19.55
C ILE A 887 -28.13 -24.57 -18.51
N ASP A 888 -28.19 -23.30 -18.86
CA ASP A 888 -28.68 -22.22 -17.98
C ASP A 888 -30.14 -22.42 -17.54
N LEU A 889 -30.91 -23.20 -18.28
CA LEU A 889 -32.28 -23.55 -17.90
C LEU A 889 -32.36 -24.48 -16.67
N GLN A 890 -31.28 -25.10 -16.26
CA GLN A 890 -31.21 -25.94 -15.04
C GLN A 890 -31.28 -25.11 -13.74
N PHE A 891 -30.97 -23.84 -13.82
CA PHE A 891 -30.93 -22.93 -12.67
C PHE A 891 -32.26 -22.23 -12.37
N ASP A 892 -33.26 -22.40 -13.22
CA ASP A 892 -34.59 -21.78 -13.09
C ASP A 892 -35.62 -22.64 -12.35
N LEU A 893 -35.21 -23.73 -11.69
CA LEU A 893 -36.10 -24.54 -10.84
C LEU A 893 -36.31 -23.81 -9.50
N PRO A 894 -37.56 -23.45 -9.13
CA PRO A 894 -37.82 -22.91 -7.79
C PRO A 894 -37.52 -23.98 -6.73
N GLU A 895 -36.95 -23.57 -5.61
CA GLU A 895 -36.52 -24.39 -4.46
C GLU A 895 -37.66 -25.17 -3.75
N THR A 896 -38.86 -25.28 -4.32
CA THR A 896 -39.98 -25.94 -3.76
C THR A 896 -40.61 -26.90 -4.76
N ALA A 897 -40.15 -28.16 -4.78
CA ALA A 897 -40.91 -29.34 -5.10
C ALA A 897 -40.24 -30.58 -4.52
#